data_138d21b635238911d5694efb81041d1d
#
_entry.id   138d21b635238911d5694efb81041d1d
#
_cell.length_a   1.000
_cell.length_b   1.000
_cell.length_c   1.000
_cell.angle_alpha   90.00
_cell.angle_beta   90.00
_cell.angle_gamma   90.00
#
_symmetry.space_group_name_H-M   'P 1'
#
loop_
_entity.id
_entity.type
_entity.pdbx_description
1 polymer ?
#
loop_
_entity_poly.entity_id
_entity_poly.type
_entity_poly.pdbx_seq_one_letter_code
_entity_poly.pdbx_strand_id
1 'polypeptide(L)'
;MTEFKETELDERAIKMAKVLSADAVERAGHGHPGSPVSLAPIAYTLYQHFIKHDPNDPNWEGRDRFILSGGHASLTQYVQLYFSGYGLTLDDLKNFRGGADTRTPGHPEYGLTPGIEMTTGPLGQGFASAIGFAYGQRFQRGLLDPEAPEGESPFDHNIWVICGEGDIEEGISGEAASLAANQQLGNLTVIFDANRIQIEGDTNLVLAEDVLKRFQAYGWYTDEFSFIQPDGSYKEDVEGLADTIAKARATAPNQPKLIKVDTLIAWPTPGKTNDPSSHGSKLGAEAVAGLKKLLGYDPEESFHVDEEALAHARKVAERGLEAHKEWDEKYDAWRKANPDKAALYDRIKAGELPEGFDKAIDDLEATFEVGKNVATRGASGSTLNAIAAVMPELWGGSADLGGSNKTDLKGAETFAPAECATKQWPNCSKYGRQLHFGVREFTMGTITNGILLGSHTRPYGGTFFMFSDYERSAVRLAALMQIPNLYVWSHDSVAVGEDGPTHQPVEHLASFRAIPQLEVARPADAYETAEAYRYFFEKKNTLPTAMVLTRQGVPVLAETAEKAKDGVKKGAYVLVDTEGTPDVIIMATGSEVQWAVSAAKTLAGEGIKARVVSVPCVEWFEEQDAEYKEAVLPAAVKARVSVEAGVAMPWYKYLGSYGKPVSIEQFGLQGDGAQNMIDLGITAEHVVEAAKASIAEVEAAK
;
A
#
# COMPACT_ATOMS: atom_id res chain seq x y z
N MET A 1 -19.49 -7.76 -27.38
CA MET A 1 -19.79 -8.88 -26.44
C MET A 1 -21.09 -9.51 -26.91
N THR A 2 -21.16 -10.81 -26.98
CA THR A 2 -22.43 -11.53 -27.20
C THR A 2 -23.37 -11.25 -26.04
N GLU A 3 -24.67 -11.04 -26.34
CA GLU A 3 -25.72 -10.87 -25.35
C GLU A 3 -25.71 -12.04 -24.36
N PHE A 4 -25.58 -11.75 -23.05
CA PHE A 4 -25.63 -12.80 -22.04
C PHE A 4 -27.05 -13.31 -21.90
N LYS A 5 -27.22 -14.63 -21.91
CA LYS A 5 -28.49 -15.31 -21.65
C LYS A 5 -28.29 -16.29 -20.51
N GLU A 6 -29.01 -16.06 -19.41
CA GLU A 6 -29.01 -16.96 -18.27
C GLU A 6 -29.57 -18.34 -18.62
N THR A 7 -28.88 -19.36 -18.20
CA THR A 7 -29.31 -20.75 -18.36
C THR A 7 -29.72 -21.33 -17.00
N GLU A 8 -30.43 -22.46 -17.01
CA GLU A 8 -30.76 -23.20 -15.78
C GLU A 8 -29.50 -23.57 -14.97
N LEU A 9 -28.38 -23.83 -15.65
CA LEU A 9 -27.11 -24.15 -14.97
C LEU A 9 -26.48 -22.94 -14.29
N ASP A 10 -26.63 -21.73 -14.85
CA ASP A 10 -26.19 -20.48 -14.21
C ASP A 10 -27.01 -20.23 -12.93
N GLU A 11 -28.33 -20.36 -12.99
CA GLU A 11 -29.19 -20.24 -11.81
C GLU A 11 -28.82 -21.25 -10.72
N ARG A 12 -28.55 -22.52 -11.08
CA ARG A 12 -28.11 -23.57 -10.15
C ARG A 12 -26.74 -23.25 -9.57
N ALA A 13 -25.79 -22.71 -10.34
CA ALA A 13 -24.50 -22.29 -9.84
C ALA A 13 -24.60 -21.12 -8.84
N ILE A 14 -25.44 -20.11 -9.13
CA ILE A 14 -25.70 -18.99 -8.20
C ILE A 14 -26.31 -19.51 -6.87
N LYS A 15 -27.29 -20.42 -6.95
CA LYS A 15 -27.88 -21.05 -5.75
C LYS A 15 -26.82 -21.82 -4.95
N MET A 16 -25.95 -22.58 -5.62
CA MET A 16 -24.84 -23.30 -5.00
C MET A 16 -23.87 -22.34 -4.31
N ALA A 17 -23.54 -21.20 -4.92
CA ALA A 17 -22.67 -20.19 -4.32
C ALA A 17 -23.24 -19.65 -2.98
N LYS A 18 -24.52 -19.40 -2.92
CA LYS A 18 -25.22 -18.96 -1.69
C LYS A 18 -25.12 -20.02 -0.59
N VAL A 19 -25.42 -21.28 -0.92
CA VAL A 19 -25.41 -22.38 0.05
C VAL A 19 -23.99 -22.64 0.57
N LEU A 20 -23.00 -22.71 -0.32
CA LEU A 20 -21.60 -22.92 0.08
C LEU A 20 -21.08 -21.80 1.00
N SER A 21 -21.44 -20.55 0.70
CA SER A 21 -21.08 -19.40 1.55
C SER A 21 -21.73 -19.48 2.95
N ALA A 22 -23.02 -19.84 3.02
CA ALA A 22 -23.72 -20.00 4.28
C ALA A 22 -23.15 -21.17 5.11
N ASP A 23 -22.89 -22.32 4.47
CA ASP A 23 -22.31 -23.49 5.12
C ASP A 23 -20.90 -23.22 5.66
N ALA A 24 -20.08 -22.49 4.91
CA ALA A 24 -18.71 -22.15 5.32
C ALA A 24 -18.69 -21.31 6.61
N VAL A 25 -19.57 -20.30 6.70
CA VAL A 25 -19.68 -19.46 7.91
C VAL A 25 -20.31 -20.25 9.07
N GLU A 26 -21.35 -21.05 8.82
CA GLU A 26 -21.99 -21.85 9.86
C GLU A 26 -20.99 -22.86 10.47
N ARG A 27 -20.19 -23.53 9.63
CA ARG A 27 -19.12 -24.43 10.07
C ARG A 27 -18.02 -23.71 10.84
N ALA A 28 -17.57 -22.54 10.38
CA ALA A 28 -16.56 -21.75 11.08
C ALA A 28 -17.06 -21.21 12.44
N GLY A 29 -18.39 -21.11 12.61
CA GLY A 29 -19.03 -20.59 13.82
C GLY A 29 -19.08 -19.06 13.92
N HIS A 30 -18.37 -18.35 13.04
CA HIS A 30 -18.33 -16.89 12.96
C HIS A 30 -17.94 -16.42 11.54
N GLY A 31 -18.37 -15.23 11.15
CA GLY A 31 -18.07 -14.65 9.84
C GLY A 31 -19.20 -13.76 9.34
N HIS A 32 -19.14 -13.39 8.06
CA HIS A 32 -20.07 -12.48 7.40
C HIS A 32 -20.80 -13.22 6.28
N PRO A 33 -21.93 -13.88 6.57
CA PRO A 33 -22.63 -14.71 5.58
C PRO A 33 -23.56 -13.92 4.67
N GLY A 34 -24.11 -12.80 5.16
CA GLY A 34 -25.21 -12.10 4.49
C GLY A 34 -24.82 -11.53 3.13
N SER A 35 -23.73 -10.79 3.07
CA SER A 35 -23.24 -10.20 1.82
C SER A 35 -22.84 -11.26 0.80
N PRO A 36 -22.07 -12.33 1.11
CA PRO A 36 -21.80 -13.40 0.14
C PRO A 36 -23.05 -14.08 -0.43
N VAL A 37 -24.11 -14.20 0.37
CA VAL A 37 -25.38 -14.77 -0.11
C VAL A 37 -26.08 -13.81 -1.10
N SER A 38 -26.12 -12.51 -0.80
CA SER A 38 -26.75 -11.52 -1.69
C SER A 38 -25.91 -11.15 -2.90
N LEU A 39 -24.57 -11.18 -2.78
CA LEU A 39 -23.65 -10.86 -3.86
C LEU A 39 -23.40 -12.03 -4.84
N ALA A 40 -23.87 -13.23 -4.54
CA ALA A 40 -23.63 -14.40 -5.38
C ALA A 40 -24.00 -14.18 -6.86
N PRO A 41 -25.18 -13.61 -7.23
CA PRO A 41 -25.52 -13.35 -8.63
C PRO A 41 -24.63 -12.30 -9.28
N ILE A 42 -24.24 -11.25 -8.54
CA ILE A 42 -23.36 -10.17 -9.04
C ILE A 42 -21.95 -10.72 -9.32
N ALA A 43 -21.36 -11.41 -8.35
CA ALA A 43 -20.02 -11.96 -8.48
C ALA A 43 -19.97 -13.04 -9.59
N TYR A 44 -20.97 -13.89 -9.67
CA TYR A 44 -21.09 -14.89 -10.73
C TYR A 44 -21.13 -14.23 -12.12
N THR A 45 -21.97 -13.21 -12.30
CA THR A 45 -22.08 -12.46 -13.56
C THR A 45 -20.73 -11.84 -13.94
N LEU A 46 -19.99 -11.23 -12.99
CA LEU A 46 -18.69 -10.63 -13.25
C LEU A 46 -17.66 -11.70 -13.69
N TYR A 47 -17.51 -12.77 -12.92
CA TYR A 47 -16.49 -13.79 -13.18
C TYR A 47 -16.80 -14.60 -14.45
N GLN A 48 -18.07 -14.91 -14.69
CA GLN A 48 -18.46 -15.74 -15.82
C GLN A 48 -18.56 -14.98 -17.16
N HIS A 49 -18.76 -13.63 -17.15
CA HIS A 49 -19.04 -12.89 -18.39
C HIS A 49 -18.15 -11.68 -18.66
N PHE A 50 -17.66 -11.01 -17.63
CA PHE A 50 -16.97 -9.74 -17.81
C PHE A 50 -15.46 -9.81 -17.55
N ILE A 51 -15.05 -10.40 -16.43
CA ILE A 51 -13.63 -10.45 -16.06
C ILE A 51 -12.88 -11.35 -17.04
N LYS A 52 -11.85 -10.79 -17.66
CA LYS A 52 -10.90 -11.53 -18.49
C LYS A 52 -9.85 -12.16 -17.57
N HIS A 53 -9.88 -13.47 -17.42
CA HIS A 53 -8.96 -14.19 -16.53
C HIS A 53 -8.71 -15.62 -17.03
N ASP A 54 -7.53 -16.16 -16.74
CA ASP A 54 -7.19 -17.57 -16.97
C ASP A 54 -6.88 -18.24 -15.62
N PRO A 55 -7.76 -19.11 -15.12
CA PRO A 55 -7.53 -19.81 -13.85
C PRO A 55 -6.30 -20.72 -13.84
N ASN A 56 -5.81 -21.15 -15.01
CA ASN A 56 -4.60 -21.97 -15.12
C ASN A 56 -3.31 -21.14 -14.98
N ASP A 57 -3.39 -19.84 -15.23
CA ASP A 57 -2.32 -18.88 -14.95
C ASP A 57 -2.86 -17.67 -14.19
N PRO A 58 -3.00 -17.76 -12.86
CA PRO A 58 -3.48 -16.65 -12.01
C PRO A 58 -2.65 -15.37 -12.12
N ASN A 59 -1.42 -15.47 -12.58
CA ASN A 59 -0.48 -14.36 -12.73
C ASN A 59 -0.37 -13.83 -14.16
N TRP A 60 -1.19 -14.32 -15.08
CA TRP A 60 -1.20 -13.84 -16.45
C TRP A 60 -1.29 -12.32 -16.54
N GLU A 61 -0.36 -11.68 -17.23
CA GLU A 61 -0.25 -10.21 -17.31
C GLU A 61 -1.47 -9.56 -17.98
N GLY A 62 -2.03 -10.19 -19.00
CA GLY A 62 -3.17 -9.68 -19.75
C GLY A 62 -4.53 -9.85 -19.06
N ARG A 63 -4.57 -10.44 -17.84
CA ARG A 63 -5.82 -10.58 -17.09
C ARG A 63 -6.36 -9.23 -16.61
N ASP A 64 -7.67 -9.12 -16.45
CA ASP A 64 -8.29 -8.05 -15.68
C ASP A 64 -7.97 -8.20 -14.19
N ARG A 65 -8.13 -7.14 -13.43
CA ARG A 65 -7.93 -7.14 -11.95
C ARG A 65 -9.27 -7.02 -11.26
N PHE A 66 -9.50 -7.87 -10.26
CA PHE A 66 -10.71 -7.82 -9.44
C PHE A 66 -10.36 -7.55 -7.98
N ILE A 67 -10.99 -6.54 -7.40
CA ILE A 67 -10.83 -6.14 -6.01
C ILE A 67 -12.18 -6.19 -5.28
N LEU A 68 -12.26 -7.04 -4.26
CA LEU A 68 -13.37 -7.03 -3.31
C LEU A 68 -13.03 -6.05 -2.18
N SER A 69 -13.51 -4.80 -2.28
CA SER A 69 -13.18 -3.74 -1.31
C SER A 69 -13.76 -4.03 0.06
N GLY A 70 -15.03 -4.45 0.12
CA GLY A 70 -15.66 -4.98 1.33
C GLY A 70 -15.14 -6.36 1.68
N GLY A 71 -13.90 -6.46 2.14
CA GLY A 71 -13.18 -7.73 2.36
C GLY A 71 -13.85 -8.69 3.34
N HIS A 72 -14.73 -8.21 4.22
CA HIS A 72 -15.53 -9.05 5.10
C HIS A 72 -16.42 -10.05 4.32
N ALA A 73 -16.85 -9.69 3.11
CA ALA A 73 -17.61 -10.56 2.21
C ALA A 73 -16.73 -11.56 1.43
N SER A 74 -15.57 -11.96 1.94
CA SER A 74 -14.54 -12.74 1.27
C SER A 74 -15.01 -14.01 0.55
N LEU A 75 -16.01 -14.71 1.10
CA LEU A 75 -16.62 -15.88 0.46
C LEU A 75 -17.26 -15.56 -0.90
N THR A 76 -17.69 -14.32 -1.13
CA THR A 76 -18.12 -13.85 -2.45
C THR A 76 -17.03 -14.13 -3.50
N GLN A 77 -15.79 -13.84 -3.19
CA GLN A 77 -14.65 -14.06 -4.11
C GLN A 77 -14.15 -15.51 -4.06
N TYR A 78 -14.00 -16.12 -2.88
CA TYR A 78 -13.48 -17.48 -2.77
C TYR A 78 -14.33 -18.53 -3.49
N VAL A 79 -15.65 -18.39 -3.44
CA VAL A 79 -16.55 -19.30 -4.15
C VAL A 79 -16.39 -19.13 -5.67
N GLN A 80 -16.23 -17.91 -6.18
CA GLN A 80 -15.98 -17.69 -7.61
C GLN A 80 -14.62 -18.23 -8.05
N LEU A 81 -13.58 -18.12 -7.21
CA LEU A 81 -12.26 -18.71 -7.48
C LEU A 81 -12.34 -20.25 -7.51
N TYR A 82 -13.13 -20.85 -6.61
CA TYR A 82 -13.42 -22.29 -6.63
C TYR A 82 -14.16 -22.70 -7.89
N PHE A 83 -15.19 -21.96 -8.28
CA PHE A 83 -15.99 -22.23 -9.49
C PHE A 83 -15.16 -22.08 -10.75
N SER A 84 -14.30 -21.08 -10.80
CA SER A 84 -13.47 -20.81 -11.98
C SER A 84 -12.28 -21.78 -12.11
N GLY A 85 -11.89 -22.48 -11.05
CA GLY A 85 -10.81 -23.46 -11.11
C GLY A 85 -9.41 -22.91 -10.73
N TYR A 86 -9.32 -21.87 -9.90
CA TYR A 86 -8.05 -21.30 -9.38
C TYR A 86 -7.29 -22.22 -8.38
N GLY A 87 -7.61 -23.50 -8.35
CA GLY A 87 -6.97 -24.46 -7.46
C GLY A 87 -7.45 -24.44 -6.03
N LEU A 88 -8.50 -23.67 -5.71
CA LEU A 88 -9.24 -23.85 -4.46
C LEU A 88 -10.08 -25.13 -4.56
N THR A 89 -10.18 -25.85 -3.45
CA THR A 89 -10.95 -27.08 -3.31
C THR A 89 -12.18 -26.86 -2.40
N LEU A 90 -13.10 -27.80 -2.40
CA LEU A 90 -14.22 -27.78 -1.46
C LEU A 90 -13.72 -27.82 0.00
N ASP A 91 -12.62 -28.50 0.25
CA ASP A 91 -12.03 -28.60 1.60
C ASP A 91 -11.41 -27.26 2.04
N ASP A 92 -10.91 -26.44 1.11
CA ASP A 92 -10.50 -25.07 1.41
C ASP A 92 -11.69 -24.22 1.87
N LEU A 93 -12.86 -24.35 1.20
CA LEU A 93 -14.09 -23.65 1.63
C LEU A 93 -14.60 -24.17 2.99
N LYS A 94 -14.48 -25.47 3.24
CA LYS A 94 -14.79 -26.07 4.56
C LYS A 94 -13.81 -25.58 5.66
N ASN A 95 -12.59 -25.21 5.28
CA ASN A 95 -11.56 -24.69 6.18
C ASN A 95 -11.58 -23.13 6.26
N PHE A 96 -12.67 -22.49 5.87
CA PHE A 96 -12.85 -21.04 5.99
C PHE A 96 -12.55 -20.57 7.42
N ARG A 97 -11.63 -19.60 7.58
CA ARG A 97 -11.13 -19.11 8.88
C ARG A 97 -10.48 -20.21 9.76
N GLY A 98 -10.00 -21.30 9.15
CA GLY A 98 -9.53 -22.49 9.83
C GLY A 98 -8.13 -22.43 10.47
N GLY A 99 -7.55 -21.22 10.66
CA GLY A 99 -6.24 -21.02 11.27
C GLY A 99 -5.14 -20.70 10.26
N ALA A 100 -3.87 -20.85 10.67
CA ALA A 100 -2.71 -20.39 9.89
C ALA A 100 -2.55 -21.05 8.51
N ASP A 101 -3.06 -22.26 8.35
CA ASP A 101 -2.94 -23.03 7.09
C ASP A 101 -4.13 -22.85 6.15
N THR A 102 -5.10 -21.99 6.50
CA THR A 102 -6.27 -21.79 5.65
C THR A 102 -5.90 -21.01 4.39
N ARG A 103 -6.42 -21.45 3.23
CA ARG A 103 -6.36 -20.71 1.98
C ARG A 103 -7.56 -19.79 1.77
N THR A 104 -8.49 -19.78 2.71
CA THR A 104 -9.71 -18.97 2.73
C THR A 104 -9.83 -18.20 4.05
N PRO A 105 -8.94 -17.24 4.32
CA PRO A 105 -8.99 -16.44 5.55
C PRO A 105 -10.26 -15.58 5.60
N GLY A 106 -10.54 -14.99 6.75
CA GLY A 106 -11.75 -14.19 6.98
C GLY A 106 -11.90 -12.96 6.08
N HIS A 107 -10.78 -12.44 5.60
CA HIS A 107 -10.68 -11.35 4.62
C HIS A 107 -9.65 -11.74 3.57
N PRO A 108 -9.76 -11.28 2.30
CA PRO A 108 -8.77 -11.59 1.28
C PRO A 108 -7.36 -11.13 1.68
N GLU A 109 -6.37 -12.00 1.49
CA GLU A 109 -4.96 -11.68 1.77
C GLU A 109 -4.09 -11.93 0.53
N TYR A 110 -3.35 -10.89 0.15
CA TYR A 110 -2.41 -10.93 -0.98
C TYR A 110 -1.32 -11.99 -0.76
N GLY A 111 -1.03 -12.77 -1.79
CA GLY A 111 -0.01 -13.82 -1.75
C GLY A 111 -0.44 -15.13 -1.08
N LEU A 112 -1.61 -15.18 -0.41
CA LEU A 112 -2.10 -16.39 0.25
C LEU A 112 -3.03 -17.22 -0.65
N THR A 113 -3.97 -16.58 -1.32
CA THR A 113 -4.96 -17.24 -2.17
C THR A 113 -4.73 -16.86 -3.63
N PRO A 114 -4.54 -17.82 -4.57
CA PRO A 114 -4.43 -17.50 -5.99
C PRO A 114 -5.64 -16.72 -6.50
N GLY A 115 -5.40 -15.67 -7.28
CA GLY A 115 -6.47 -14.80 -7.79
C GLY A 115 -6.90 -13.67 -6.85
N ILE A 116 -6.29 -13.53 -5.69
CA ILE A 116 -6.45 -12.37 -4.80
C ILE A 116 -5.40 -11.32 -5.17
N GLU A 117 -5.84 -10.17 -5.64
CA GLU A 117 -4.97 -9.09 -6.14
C GLU A 117 -4.40 -8.21 -5.01
N MET A 118 -5.10 -8.11 -3.87
CA MET A 118 -4.65 -7.34 -2.71
C MET A 118 -5.33 -7.78 -1.42
N THR A 119 -4.69 -7.47 -0.29
CA THR A 119 -5.31 -7.61 1.03
C THR A 119 -6.36 -6.52 1.24
N THR A 120 -7.59 -6.94 1.59
CA THR A 120 -8.67 -6.05 1.96
C THR A 120 -9.24 -6.41 3.34
N GLY A 121 -10.11 -5.55 3.89
CA GLY A 121 -10.67 -5.68 5.23
C GLY A 121 -10.81 -4.31 5.89
N PRO A 122 -9.77 -3.47 5.89
CA PRO A 122 -9.95 -2.04 6.19
C PRO A 122 -10.75 -1.38 5.06
N LEU A 123 -11.98 -0.98 5.36
CA LEU A 123 -12.93 -0.44 4.38
C LEU A 123 -12.38 0.80 3.65
N GLY A 124 -12.79 1.00 2.41
CA GLY A 124 -12.35 2.08 1.53
C GLY A 124 -10.98 1.87 0.89
N GLN A 125 -10.06 1.10 1.49
CA GLN A 125 -8.71 0.91 0.93
C GLN A 125 -8.71 0.07 -0.35
N GLY A 126 -9.58 -0.93 -0.46
CA GLY A 126 -9.74 -1.70 -1.69
C GLY A 126 -10.20 -0.83 -2.86
N PHE A 127 -11.22 0.00 -2.62
CA PHE A 127 -11.70 0.97 -3.59
C PHE A 127 -10.60 1.96 -4.04
N ALA A 128 -9.88 2.56 -3.09
CA ALA A 128 -8.83 3.53 -3.39
C ALA A 128 -7.60 2.87 -4.07
N SER A 129 -7.21 1.65 -3.66
CA SER A 129 -6.13 0.92 -4.33
C SER A 129 -6.47 0.53 -5.77
N ALA A 130 -7.75 0.24 -6.07
CA ALA A 130 -8.19 -0.04 -7.44
C ALA A 130 -7.88 1.12 -8.41
N ILE A 131 -7.92 2.35 -7.91
CA ILE A 131 -7.49 3.54 -8.68
C ILE A 131 -5.98 3.49 -8.92
N GLY A 132 -5.21 3.03 -7.94
CA GLY A 132 -3.77 2.80 -8.08
C GLY A 132 -3.45 1.72 -9.13
N PHE A 133 -4.21 0.62 -9.16
CA PHE A 133 -4.11 -0.38 -10.24
C PHE A 133 -4.31 0.25 -11.63
N ALA A 134 -5.32 1.10 -11.78
CA ALA A 134 -5.58 1.79 -13.03
C ALA A 134 -4.47 2.81 -13.39
N TYR A 135 -3.89 3.50 -12.39
CA TYR A 135 -2.73 4.37 -12.58
C TYR A 135 -1.52 3.58 -13.08
N GLY A 136 -1.19 2.49 -12.38
CA GLY A 136 -0.05 1.63 -12.72
C GLY A 136 -0.18 1.04 -14.12
N GLN A 137 -1.35 0.52 -14.48
CA GLN A 137 -1.65 0.04 -15.82
C GLN A 137 -1.41 1.11 -16.88
N ARG A 138 -1.98 2.31 -16.69
CA ARG A 138 -1.86 3.41 -17.64
C ARG A 138 -0.43 3.89 -17.79
N PHE A 139 0.30 4.06 -16.69
CA PHE A 139 1.70 4.49 -16.76
C PHE A 139 2.59 3.43 -17.42
N GLN A 140 2.46 2.16 -17.05
CA GLN A 140 3.20 1.06 -17.66
C GLN A 140 2.92 0.96 -19.17
N ARG A 141 1.65 1.09 -19.58
CA ARG A 141 1.27 1.15 -21.00
C ARG A 141 1.93 2.33 -21.69
N GLY A 142 1.91 3.52 -21.09
CA GLY A 142 2.56 4.72 -21.62
C GLY A 142 4.07 4.56 -21.81
N LEU A 143 4.72 3.85 -20.89
CA LEU A 143 6.15 3.55 -20.97
C LEU A 143 6.48 2.57 -22.09
N LEU A 144 5.62 1.59 -22.34
CA LEU A 144 5.90 0.46 -23.21
C LEU A 144 5.24 0.57 -24.59
N ASP A 145 3.98 1.04 -24.66
CA ASP A 145 3.18 1.01 -25.88
C ASP A 145 2.20 2.20 -25.99
N PRO A 146 2.72 3.45 -25.96
CA PRO A 146 1.87 4.65 -25.91
C PRO A 146 1.04 4.90 -27.15
N GLU A 147 1.48 4.41 -28.33
CA GLU A 147 0.87 4.71 -29.63
C GLU A 147 -0.25 3.72 -30.02
N ALA A 148 -0.37 2.59 -29.34
CA ALA A 148 -1.43 1.64 -29.62
C ALA A 148 -2.82 2.25 -29.37
N PRO A 149 -3.83 1.97 -30.22
CA PRO A 149 -5.20 2.34 -29.92
C PRO A 149 -5.67 1.73 -28.58
N GLU A 150 -6.64 2.37 -27.94
CA GLU A 150 -7.19 1.88 -26.69
C GLU A 150 -7.85 0.52 -26.86
N GLY A 151 -7.52 -0.45 -26.01
CA GLY A 151 -7.97 -1.84 -26.05
C GLY A 151 -7.17 -2.74 -27.01
N GLU A 152 -6.19 -2.21 -27.74
CA GLU A 152 -5.36 -3.00 -28.67
C GLU A 152 -3.96 -3.33 -28.10
N SER A 153 -3.49 -2.59 -27.11
CA SER A 153 -2.21 -2.85 -26.45
C SER A 153 -2.28 -4.14 -25.59
N PRO A 154 -1.24 -4.98 -25.57
CA PRO A 154 -1.16 -6.11 -24.66
C PRO A 154 -1.10 -5.68 -23.19
N PHE A 155 -0.86 -4.41 -22.90
CA PHE A 155 -0.86 -3.82 -21.55
C PHE A 155 -2.21 -3.22 -21.13
N ASP A 156 -3.25 -3.35 -21.97
CA ASP A 156 -4.59 -2.90 -21.65
C ASP A 156 -5.36 -3.98 -20.87
N HIS A 157 -5.87 -3.63 -19.69
CA HIS A 157 -6.77 -4.46 -18.90
C HIS A 157 -7.74 -3.60 -18.09
N ASN A 158 -8.81 -4.23 -17.61
CA ASN A 158 -9.83 -3.55 -16.80
C ASN A 158 -9.61 -3.82 -15.31
N ILE A 159 -10.12 -2.90 -14.51
CA ILE A 159 -10.16 -3.00 -13.04
C ILE A 159 -11.63 -3.07 -12.63
N TRP A 160 -11.96 -4.14 -11.90
CA TRP A 160 -13.28 -4.43 -11.40
C TRP A 160 -13.30 -4.36 -9.88
N VAL A 161 -14.30 -3.71 -9.32
CA VAL A 161 -14.45 -3.56 -7.87
C VAL A 161 -15.87 -3.90 -7.46
N ILE A 162 -16.02 -4.63 -6.34
CA ILE A 162 -17.27 -4.66 -5.57
C ILE A 162 -17.01 -3.94 -4.25
N CYS A 163 -17.86 -2.97 -3.91
CA CYS A 163 -17.83 -2.24 -2.64
C CYS A 163 -19.22 -2.14 -2.03
N GLY A 164 -19.31 -1.91 -0.74
CA GLY A 164 -20.56 -1.69 -0.01
C GLY A 164 -20.65 -0.26 0.55
N GLU A 165 -21.72 0.00 1.31
CA GLU A 165 -21.95 1.31 1.94
C GLU A 165 -20.78 1.73 2.84
N GLY A 166 -20.25 0.83 3.66
CA GLY A 166 -19.13 1.15 4.53
C GLY A 166 -17.87 1.59 3.79
N ASP A 167 -17.58 1.00 2.60
CA ASP A 167 -16.51 1.51 1.74
C ASP A 167 -16.78 2.94 1.27
N ILE A 168 -18.05 3.23 0.92
CA ILE A 168 -18.46 4.54 0.39
C ILE A 168 -18.52 5.61 1.49
N GLU A 169 -18.78 5.25 2.73
CA GLU A 169 -18.77 6.14 3.89
C GLU A 169 -17.36 6.55 4.31
N GLU A 170 -16.36 5.71 4.10
CA GLU A 170 -14.96 6.04 4.39
C GLU A 170 -14.51 7.26 3.59
N GLY A 171 -13.92 8.25 4.27
CA GLY A 171 -13.48 9.51 3.65
C GLY A 171 -12.55 9.32 2.47
N ILE A 172 -11.67 8.32 2.54
CA ILE A 172 -10.72 7.96 1.47
C ILE A 172 -11.42 7.67 0.14
N SER A 173 -12.63 7.10 0.16
CA SER A 173 -13.37 6.79 -1.07
C SER A 173 -13.77 8.05 -1.84
N GLY A 174 -14.16 9.13 -1.13
CA GLY A 174 -14.41 10.43 -1.73
C GLY A 174 -13.14 11.07 -2.33
N GLU A 175 -12.02 11.01 -1.59
CA GLU A 175 -10.73 11.50 -2.05
C GLU A 175 -10.28 10.78 -3.34
N ALA A 176 -10.34 9.46 -3.33
CA ALA A 176 -9.91 8.60 -4.42
C ALA A 176 -10.84 8.72 -5.64
N ALA A 177 -12.17 8.80 -5.44
CA ALA A 177 -13.14 8.98 -6.50
C ALA A 177 -12.91 10.31 -7.26
N SER A 178 -12.58 11.39 -6.54
CA SER A 178 -12.25 12.67 -7.15
C SER A 178 -11.03 12.57 -8.07
N LEU A 179 -9.97 11.87 -7.64
CA LEU A 179 -8.77 11.65 -8.46
C LEU A 179 -9.04 10.75 -9.67
N ALA A 180 -9.82 9.69 -9.50
CA ALA A 180 -10.17 8.78 -10.59
C ALA A 180 -10.90 9.49 -11.74
N ALA A 181 -11.82 10.38 -11.40
CA ALA A 181 -12.54 11.20 -12.38
C ALA A 181 -11.63 12.21 -13.07
N ASN A 182 -10.79 12.92 -12.30
CA ASN A 182 -9.80 13.86 -12.83
C ASN A 182 -8.85 13.19 -13.84
N GLN A 183 -8.50 11.94 -13.58
CA GLN A 183 -7.64 11.12 -14.45
C GLN A 183 -8.40 10.43 -15.58
N GLN A 184 -9.72 10.52 -15.66
CA GLN A 184 -10.52 9.88 -16.70
C GLN A 184 -10.23 8.38 -16.83
N LEU A 185 -10.34 7.63 -15.71
CA LEU A 185 -9.99 6.20 -15.65
C LEU A 185 -11.08 5.32 -16.28
N GLY A 186 -11.14 5.28 -17.61
CA GLY A 186 -12.17 4.55 -18.34
C GLY A 186 -12.15 3.03 -18.18
N ASN A 187 -11.05 2.46 -17.73
CA ASN A 187 -10.91 1.02 -17.47
C ASN A 187 -11.38 0.59 -16.06
N LEU A 188 -11.84 1.52 -15.22
CA LEU A 188 -12.32 1.25 -13.86
C LEU A 188 -13.85 1.12 -13.85
N THR A 189 -14.34 -0.02 -13.36
CA THR A 189 -15.78 -0.29 -13.15
C THR A 189 -16.03 -0.77 -11.73
N VAL A 190 -16.86 -0.04 -11.01
CA VAL A 190 -17.22 -0.31 -9.61
C VAL A 190 -18.68 -0.72 -9.53
N ILE A 191 -18.96 -1.86 -8.92
CA ILE A 191 -20.30 -2.29 -8.53
C ILE A 191 -20.48 -1.95 -7.06
N PHE A 192 -21.45 -1.09 -6.79
CA PHE A 192 -21.80 -0.67 -5.44
C PHE A 192 -23.02 -1.49 -4.98
N ASP A 193 -22.80 -2.39 -4.00
CA ASP A 193 -23.84 -3.15 -3.33
C ASP A 193 -24.60 -2.25 -2.35
N ALA A 194 -25.76 -1.79 -2.74
CA ALA A 194 -26.62 -0.94 -1.94
C ALA A 194 -27.66 -1.77 -1.18
N ASN A 195 -27.21 -2.58 -0.23
CA ASN A 195 -28.09 -3.43 0.58
C ASN A 195 -28.65 -2.72 1.82
N ARG A 196 -28.14 -1.54 2.15
CA ARG A 196 -28.55 -0.64 3.25
C ARG A 196 -28.40 -1.19 4.65
N ILE A 197 -27.61 -2.23 4.85
CA ILE A 197 -27.41 -2.86 6.15
C ILE A 197 -25.94 -2.85 6.56
N GLN A 198 -25.70 -2.35 7.76
CA GLN A 198 -24.42 -2.41 8.48
C GLN A 198 -24.56 -3.17 9.79
N ILE A 199 -23.47 -3.32 10.55
CA ILE A 199 -23.47 -4.04 11.83
C ILE A 199 -24.46 -3.43 12.83
N GLU A 200 -24.54 -2.09 12.89
CA GLU A 200 -25.43 -1.38 13.83
C GLU A 200 -26.89 -1.31 13.35
N GLY A 201 -27.15 -1.54 12.06
CA GLY A 201 -28.51 -1.45 11.53
C GLY A 201 -28.62 -0.93 10.10
N ASP A 202 -29.73 -0.32 9.80
CA ASP A 202 -30.02 0.32 8.52
C ASP A 202 -29.16 1.58 8.34
N THR A 203 -28.55 1.74 7.17
CA THR A 203 -27.70 2.88 6.82
C THR A 203 -28.39 4.23 6.84
N ASN A 204 -29.73 4.29 6.83
CA ASN A 204 -30.48 5.53 7.04
C ASN A 204 -30.17 6.25 8.36
N LEU A 205 -29.54 5.54 9.32
CA LEU A 205 -29.06 6.14 10.57
C LEU A 205 -27.90 7.11 10.35
N VAL A 206 -27.08 6.90 9.33
CA VAL A 206 -25.80 7.60 9.12
C VAL A 206 -25.58 8.10 7.68
N LEU A 207 -26.24 7.54 6.68
CA LEU A 207 -26.07 7.85 5.25
C LEU A 207 -27.30 8.58 4.72
N ALA A 208 -27.26 9.91 4.70
CA ALA A 208 -28.38 10.74 4.21
C ALA A 208 -28.20 11.21 2.75
N GLU A 209 -27.06 10.92 2.13
CA GLU A 209 -26.72 11.42 0.81
C GLU A 209 -27.23 10.51 -0.32
N ASP A 210 -27.35 11.13 -1.51
CA ASP A 210 -27.51 10.39 -2.76
C ASP A 210 -26.11 10.07 -3.34
N VAL A 211 -25.66 8.84 -3.15
CA VAL A 211 -24.33 8.37 -3.57
C VAL A 211 -24.12 8.57 -5.07
N LEU A 212 -25.14 8.31 -5.91
CA LEU A 212 -24.98 8.47 -7.36
C LEU A 212 -24.75 9.94 -7.72
N LYS A 213 -25.48 10.87 -7.12
CA LYS A 213 -25.27 12.30 -7.34
C LYS A 213 -23.89 12.76 -6.84
N ARG A 214 -23.40 12.23 -5.71
CA ARG A 214 -22.05 12.53 -5.23
C ARG A 214 -21.02 12.10 -6.27
N PHE A 215 -21.10 10.90 -6.81
CA PHE A 215 -20.17 10.39 -7.81
C PHE A 215 -20.30 11.12 -9.16
N GLN A 216 -21.52 11.49 -9.57
CA GLN A 216 -21.74 12.38 -10.73
C GLN A 216 -21.04 13.72 -10.56
N ALA A 217 -21.10 14.31 -9.35
CA ALA A 217 -20.40 15.56 -9.05
C ALA A 217 -18.88 15.44 -9.11
N TYR A 218 -18.29 14.27 -8.85
CA TYR A 218 -16.88 14.01 -9.11
C TYR A 218 -16.54 13.88 -10.60
N GLY A 219 -17.52 13.55 -11.46
CA GLY A 219 -17.31 13.32 -12.90
C GLY A 219 -17.34 11.83 -13.31
N TRP A 220 -17.86 10.95 -12.47
CA TRP A 220 -18.09 9.54 -12.79
C TRP A 220 -19.32 9.38 -13.68
N TYR A 221 -19.30 8.38 -14.55
CA TYR A 221 -20.51 7.82 -15.10
C TYR A 221 -21.19 6.96 -14.03
N THR A 222 -22.49 7.18 -13.84
CA THR A 222 -23.27 6.40 -12.89
C THR A 222 -24.49 5.78 -13.57
N ASP A 223 -24.80 4.56 -13.21
CA ASP A 223 -26.04 3.88 -13.57
C ASP A 223 -26.58 3.14 -12.34
N GLU A 224 -27.83 2.71 -12.37
CA GLU A 224 -28.44 1.94 -11.29
C GLU A 224 -29.18 0.73 -11.83
N PHE A 225 -29.17 -0.33 -11.04
CA PHE A 225 -29.93 -1.54 -11.28
C PHE A 225 -30.53 -2.03 -9.96
N SER A 226 -31.68 -2.66 -10.01
CA SER A 226 -32.34 -3.12 -8.78
C SER A 226 -32.89 -4.54 -8.94
N PHE A 227 -32.50 -5.41 -8.00
CA PHE A 227 -33.16 -6.71 -7.83
C PHE A 227 -34.50 -6.56 -7.10
N ILE A 228 -34.72 -5.42 -6.44
CA ILE A 228 -36.02 -5.10 -5.80
C ILE A 228 -36.95 -4.52 -6.88
N GLN A 229 -38.02 -5.21 -7.16
CA GLN A 229 -39.00 -4.82 -8.19
C GLN A 229 -39.92 -3.70 -7.69
N PRO A 230 -40.59 -2.94 -8.58
CA PRO A 230 -41.53 -1.87 -8.19
C PRO A 230 -42.69 -2.31 -7.31
N ASP A 231 -43.07 -3.58 -7.37
CA ASP A 231 -44.13 -4.19 -6.51
C ASP A 231 -43.58 -4.68 -5.17
N GLY A 232 -42.30 -4.49 -4.89
CA GLY A 232 -41.64 -4.94 -3.68
C GLY A 232 -41.17 -6.39 -3.70
N SER A 233 -41.40 -7.13 -4.79
CA SER A 233 -40.83 -8.47 -4.96
C SER A 233 -39.33 -8.38 -5.25
N TYR A 234 -38.61 -9.51 -5.11
CA TYR A 234 -37.20 -9.56 -5.37
C TYR A 234 -36.89 -10.58 -6.49
N LYS A 235 -36.16 -10.15 -7.51
CA LYS A 235 -35.78 -10.99 -8.63
C LYS A 235 -34.29 -10.73 -8.96
N GLU A 236 -33.50 -11.77 -8.91
CA GLU A 236 -32.08 -11.73 -9.32
C GLU A 236 -31.97 -11.80 -10.84
N ASP A 237 -32.23 -10.68 -11.51
CA ASP A 237 -32.19 -10.54 -12.96
C ASP A 237 -30.75 -10.28 -13.42
N VAL A 238 -29.98 -11.35 -13.56
CA VAL A 238 -28.57 -11.28 -13.96
C VAL A 238 -28.37 -10.87 -15.43
N GLU A 239 -29.35 -11.15 -16.31
CA GLU A 239 -29.32 -10.65 -17.69
C GLU A 239 -29.43 -9.12 -17.71
N GLY A 240 -30.41 -8.56 -17.00
CA GLY A 240 -30.59 -7.10 -16.90
C GLY A 240 -29.40 -6.42 -16.24
N LEU A 241 -28.78 -7.05 -15.24
CA LEU A 241 -27.53 -6.54 -14.64
C LEU A 241 -26.39 -6.53 -15.67
N ALA A 242 -26.20 -7.62 -16.42
CA ALA A 242 -25.17 -7.71 -17.44
C ALA A 242 -25.36 -6.65 -18.53
N ASP A 243 -26.58 -6.43 -18.99
CA ASP A 243 -26.92 -5.38 -19.97
C ASP A 243 -26.60 -3.98 -19.41
N THR A 244 -26.88 -3.71 -18.14
CA THR A 244 -26.57 -2.45 -17.48
C THR A 244 -25.05 -2.22 -17.43
N ILE A 245 -24.28 -3.22 -17.05
CA ILE A 245 -22.80 -3.16 -17.03
C ILE A 245 -22.24 -2.92 -18.44
N ALA A 246 -22.72 -3.69 -19.43
CA ALA A 246 -22.27 -3.55 -20.82
C ALA A 246 -22.59 -2.17 -21.39
N LYS A 247 -23.79 -1.65 -21.13
CA LYS A 247 -24.24 -0.30 -21.53
C LYS A 247 -23.34 0.78 -20.90
N ALA A 248 -23.09 0.70 -19.58
CA ALA A 248 -22.26 1.69 -18.87
C ALA A 248 -20.85 1.75 -19.48
N ARG A 249 -20.24 0.61 -19.77
CA ARG A 249 -18.91 0.52 -20.38
C ARG A 249 -18.85 1.07 -21.79
N ALA A 250 -19.88 0.81 -22.60
CA ALA A 250 -19.96 1.32 -23.97
C ALA A 250 -20.24 2.84 -24.00
N THR A 251 -21.05 3.35 -23.05
CA THR A 251 -21.47 4.77 -23.03
C THR A 251 -20.36 5.69 -22.56
N ALA A 252 -19.52 5.26 -21.62
CA ALA A 252 -18.55 6.10 -20.96
C ALA A 252 -17.12 5.51 -21.00
N PRO A 253 -16.51 5.36 -22.20
CA PRO A 253 -15.20 4.71 -22.33
C PRO A 253 -14.08 5.46 -21.59
N ASN A 254 -14.19 6.78 -21.42
CA ASN A 254 -13.19 7.64 -20.79
C ASN A 254 -13.59 8.14 -19.38
N GLN A 255 -14.55 7.50 -18.72
CA GLN A 255 -14.94 7.87 -17.35
C GLN A 255 -14.91 6.61 -16.47
N PRO A 256 -14.52 6.73 -15.19
CA PRO A 256 -14.76 5.66 -14.23
C PRO A 256 -16.26 5.46 -14.06
N LYS A 257 -16.69 4.23 -13.81
CA LYS A 257 -18.10 3.84 -13.72
C LYS A 257 -18.44 3.37 -12.32
N LEU A 258 -19.55 3.90 -11.77
CA LEU A 258 -20.19 3.37 -10.58
C LEU A 258 -21.59 2.86 -10.95
N ILE A 259 -21.81 1.58 -10.78
CA ILE A 259 -23.10 0.94 -10.99
C ILE A 259 -23.63 0.53 -9.63
N LYS A 260 -24.66 1.24 -9.17
CA LYS A 260 -25.36 0.91 -7.94
C LYS A 260 -26.31 -0.26 -8.20
N VAL A 261 -26.26 -1.27 -7.34
CA VAL A 261 -27.16 -2.42 -7.39
C VAL A 261 -27.91 -2.50 -6.05
N ASP A 262 -29.23 -2.27 -6.09
CA ASP A 262 -30.07 -2.44 -4.89
C ASP A 262 -30.29 -3.94 -4.64
N THR A 263 -29.80 -4.43 -3.49
CA THR A 263 -29.91 -5.80 -3.04
C THR A 263 -30.61 -5.91 -1.67
N LEU A 264 -30.92 -7.12 -1.23
CA LEU A 264 -31.33 -7.42 0.13
C LEU A 264 -30.33 -8.39 0.75
N ILE A 265 -29.63 -7.94 1.79
CA ILE A 265 -28.62 -8.77 2.46
C ILE A 265 -29.23 -10.12 2.87
N ALA A 266 -28.47 -11.20 2.68
CA ALA A 266 -28.83 -12.58 3.01
C ALA A 266 -30.10 -13.12 2.31
N TRP A 267 -30.58 -12.49 1.21
CA TRP A 267 -31.75 -13.01 0.49
C TRP A 267 -31.45 -14.36 -0.19
N PRO A 268 -32.33 -15.40 -0.10
CA PRO A 268 -33.68 -15.42 0.50
C PRO A 268 -33.74 -16.11 1.88
N THR A 269 -32.77 -15.93 2.74
CA THR A 269 -32.66 -16.65 4.01
C THR A 269 -33.82 -16.30 4.96
N PRO A 270 -34.63 -17.28 5.40
CA PRO A 270 -35.78 -17.03 6.29
C PRO A 270 -35.36 -16.39 7.61
N GLY A 271 -36.05 -15.29 7.98
CA GLY A 271 -35.80 -14.56 9.22
C GLY A 271 -34.45 -13.85 9.30
N LYS A 272 -33.70 -13.84 8.19
CA LYS A 272 -32.36 -13.21 8.11
C LYS A 272 -32.22 -12.25 6.92
N THR A 273 -33.11 -12.34 5.94
CA THR A 273 -33.13 -11.39 4.81
C THR A 273 -33.40 -9.97 5.32
N ASN A 274 -32.56 -9.01 4.90
CA ASN A 274 -32.63 -7.60 5.29
C ASN A 274 -32.54 -7.38 6.81
N ASP A 275 -31.82 -8.25 7.52
CA ASP A 275 -31.67 -8.19 8.98
C ASP A 275 -30.19 -7.90 9.32
N PRO A 276 -29.88 -6.88 10.15
CA PRO A 276 -28.49 -6.53 10.51
C PRO A 276 -27.71 -7.68 11.13
N SER A 277 -28.37 -8.62 11.82
CA SER A 277 -27.70 -9.79 12.40
C SER A 277 -27.06 -10.71 11.34
N SER A 278 -27.49 -10.62 10.08
CA SER A 278 -26.90 -11.39 8.97
C SER A 278 -25.60 -10.80 8.44
N HIS A 279 -25.30 -9.54 8.79
CA HIS A 279 -24.08 -8.88 8.32
C HIS A 279 -22.82 -9.54 8.91
N GLY A 280 -22.67 -9.54 10.23
CA GLY A 280 -21.43 -9.93 10.93
C GLY A 280 -21.53 -11.14 11.85
N SER A 281 -22.64 -11.89 11.79
CA SER A 281 -22.87 -13.09 12.60
C SER A 281 -23.34 -14.26 11.75
N LYS A 282 -23.04 -15.48 12.19
CA LYS A 282 -23.56 -16.68 11.52
C LYS A 282 -25.10 -16.64 11.46
N LEU A 283 -25.68 -17.20 10.39
CA LEU A 283 -27.11 -17.19 10.18
C LEU A 283 -27.84 -18.07 11.21
N GLY A 284 -27.20 -19.14 11.65
CA GLY A 284 -27.79 -20.18 12.52
C GLY A 284 -28.33 -21.36 11.72
N ALA A 285 -28.22 -22.56 12.29
CA ALA A 285 -28.54 -23.82 11.60
C ALA A 285 -29.94 -23.86 11.03
N GLU A 286 -30.97 -23.36 11.76
CA GLU A 286 -32.37 -23.31 11.30
C GLU A 286 -32.50 -22.39 10.06
N ALA A 287 -31.86 -21.21 10.06
CA ALA A 287 -31.97 -20.30 8.94
C ALA A 287 -31.22 -20.85 7.70
N VAL A 288 -30.06 -21.50 7.89
CA VAL A 288 -29.31 -22.17 6.80
C VAL A 288 -30.09 -23.32 6.23
N ALA A 289 -30.74 -24.18 7.08
CA ALA A 289 -31.63 -25.25 6.61
C ALA A 289 -32.82 -24.70 5.83
N GLY A 290 -33.39 -23.56 6.28
CA GLY A 290 -34.47 -22.86 5.59
C GLY A 290 -34.02 -22.30 4.23
N LEU A 291 -32.84 -21.71 4.15
CA LEU A 291 -32.22 -21.24 2.89
C LEU A 291 -32.08 -22.40 1.90
N LYS A 292 -31.46 -23.51 2.32
CA LYS A 292 -31.29 -24.72 1.50
C LYS A 292 -32.63 -25.21 0.95
N LYS A 293 -33.61 -25.35 1.80
CA LYS A 293 -34.92 -25.79 1.39
C LYS A 293 -35.58 -24.88 0.34
N LEU A 294 -35.47 -23.55 0.51
CA LEU A 294 -35.99 -22.58 -0.47
C LEU A 294 -35.24 -22.66 -1.82
N LEU A 295 -33.95 -22.97 -1.80
CA LEU A 295 -33.15 -23.10 -3.00
C LEU A 295 -33.18 -24.51 -3.63
N GLY A 296 -33.93 -25.46 -3.04
CA GLY A 296 -34.08 -26.82 -3.57
C GLY A 296 -33.00 -27.80 -3.13
N TYR A 297 -32.25 -27.50 -2.09
CA TYR A 297 -31.22 -28.38 -1.51
C TYR A 297 -31.74 -29.14 -0.29
N ASP A 298 -31.12 -30.25 0.04
CA ASP A 298 -31.39 -30.99 1.27
C ASP A 298 -30.93 -30.14 2.47
N PRO A 299 -31.86 -29.80 3.41
CA PRO A 299 -31.53 -28.99 4.57
C PRO A 299 -30.51 -29.63 5.53
N GLU A 300 -30.37 -30.96 5.53
CA GLU A 300 -29.45 -31.70 6.40
C GLU A 300 -28.08 -31.90 5.75
N GLU A 301 -27.92 -31.75 4.44
CA GLU A 301 -26.66 -31.89 3.73
C GLU A 301 -25.89 -30.57 3.72
N SER A 302 -24.64 -30.57 4.21
CA SER A 302 -23.74 -29.42 4.16
C SER A 302 -22.72 -29.57 3.06
N PHE A 303 -22.34 -28.45 2.42
CA PHE A 303 -21.37 -28.40 1.34
C PHE A 303 -21.75 -29.28 0.14
N HIS A 304 -23.03 -29.34 -0.18
CA HIS A 304 -23.50 -29.99 -1.40
C HIS A 304 -22.92 -29.28 -2.63
N VAL A 305 -22.35 -30.06 -3.56
CA VAL A 305 -21.86 -29.59 -4.84
C VAL A 305 -22.73 -30.12 -5.96
N ASP A 306 -23.36 -29.23 -6.69
CA ASP A 306 -24.03 -29.55 -7.94
C ASP A 306 -22.96 -29.70 -9.04
N GLU A 307 -22.58 -30.93 -9.35
CA GLU A 307 -21.47 -31.24 -10.26
C GLU A 307 -21.71 -30.74 -11.69
N GLU A 308 -22.96 -30.71 -12.17
CA GLU A 308 -23.29 -30.19 -13.49
C GLU A 308 -23.17 -28.67 -13.55
N ALA A 309 -23.65 -27.96 -12.53
CA ALA A 309 -23.55 -26.52 -12.40
C ALA A 309 -22.07 -26.11 -12.20
N LEU A 310 -21.31 -26.85 -11.39
CA LEU A 310 -19.89 -26.61 -11.22
C LEU A 310 -19.10 -26.82 -12.52
N ALA A 311 -19.38 -27.91 -13.24
CA ALA A 311 -18.75 -28.18 -14.53
C ALA A 311 -19.12 -27.12 -15.58
N HIS A 312 -20.33 -26.57 -15.53
CA HIS A 312 -20.75 -25.45 -16.35
C HIS A 312 -19.95 -24.18 -16.02
N ALA A 313 -19.89 -23.79 -14.75
CA ALA A 313 -19.15 -22.60 -14.30
C ALA A 313 -17.64 -22.70 -14.65
N ARG A 314 -17.04 -23.89 -14.56
CA ARG A 314 -15.64 -24.15 -14.92
C ARG A 314 -15.32 -23.96 -16.40
N LYS A 315 -16.31 -23.91 -17.30
CA LYS A 315 -16.07 -23.57 -18.71
C LYS A 315 -15.52 -22.15 -18.93
N VAL A 316 -15.59 -21.30 -17.91
CA VAL A 316 -14.91 -20.00 -17.95
C VAL A 316 -13.41 -20.13 -18.20
N ALA A 317 -12.79 -21.24 -17.78
CA ALA A 317 -11.39 -21.53 -18.05
C ALA A 317 -11.10 -21.72 -19.56
N GLU A 318 -12.05 -22.24 -20.33
CA GLU A 318 -11.92 -22.36 -21.79
C GLU A 318 -11.90 -20.98 -22.45
N ARG A 319 -12.82 -20.08 -22.02
CA ARG A 319 -12.85 -18.69 -22.46
C ARG A 319 -11.56 -17.94 -22.05
N GLY A 320 -11.09 -18.19 -20.83
CA GLY A 320 -9.85 -17.62 -20.31
C GLY A 320 -8.64 -18.05 -21.15
N LEU A 321 -8.53 -19.33 -21.46
CA LEU A 321 -7.45 -19.87 -22.29
C LEU A 321 -7.46 -19.30 -23.71
N GLU A 322 -8.65 -19.09 -24.31
CA GLU A 322 -8.78 -18.45 -25.61
C GLU A 322 -8.30 -17.00 -25.57
N ALA A 323 -8.77 -16.23 -24.60
CA ALA A 323 -8.34 -14.84 -24.39
C ALA A 323 -6.83 -14.73 -24.11
N HIS A 324 -6.25 -15.71 -23.41
CA HIS A 324 -4.81 -15.77 -23.14
C HIS A 324 -4.02 -16.00 -24.44
N LYS A 325 -4.45 -16.93 -25.28
CA LYS A 325 -3.82 -17.17 -26.59
C LYS A 325 -3.89 -15.96 -27.52
N GLU A 326 -5.03 -15.29 -27.58
CA GLU A 326 -5.16 -14.04 -28.33
C GLU A 326 -4.24 -12.95 -27.81
N TRP A 327 -4.05 -12.89 -26.49
CA TRP A 327 -3.13 -11.97 -25.87
C TRP A 327 -1.67 -12.33 -26.18
N ASP A 328 -1.29 -13.60 -26.11
CA ASP A 328 0.05 -14.09 -26.46
C ASP A 328 0.42 -13.67 -27.89
N GLU A 329 -0.50 -13.84 -28.85
CA GLU A 329 -0.27 -13.42 -30.23
C GLU A 329 -0.01 -11.91 -30.36
N LYS A 330 -0.79 -11.08 -29.65
CA LYS A 330 -0.60 -9.61 -29.60
C LYS A 330 0.72 -9.24 -28.92
N TYR A 331 1.02 -9.89 -27.81
CA TYR A 331 2.23 -9.65 -27.03
C TYR A 331 3.49 -10.02 -27.81
N ASP A 332 3.49 -11.16 -28.47
CA ASP A 332 4.61 -11.59 -29.32
C ASP A 332 4.81 -10.65 -30.52
N ALA A 333 3.71 -10.22 -31.14
CA ALA A 333 3.78 -9.24 -32.24
C ALA A 333 4.34 -7.90 -31.75
N TRP A 334 3.90 -7.41 -30.58
CA TRP A 334 4.42 -6.21 -29.96
C TRP A 334 5.92 -6.34 -29.61
N ARG A 335 6.34 -7.44 -28.98
CA ARG A 335 7.76 -7.71 -28.65
C ARG A 335 8.64 -7.68 -29.90
N LYS A 336 8.18 -8.30 -30.98
CA LYS A 336 8.91 -8.32 -32.24
C LYS A 336 9.03 -6.93 -32.89
N ALA A 337 8.00 -6.11 -32.76
CA ALA A 337 7.98 -4.75 -33.29
C ALA A 337 8.80 -3.75 -32.40
N ASN A 338 8.93 -4.03 -31.12
CA ASN A 338 9.49 -3.12 -30.11
C ASN A 338 10.59 -3.79 -29.26
N PRO A 339 11.73 -4.24 -29.84
CA PRO A 339 12.72 -5.03 -29.10
C PRO A 339 13.33 -4.29 -27.91
N ASP A 340 13.57 -2.97 -28.01
CA ASP A 340 14.13 -2.17 -26.89
C ASP A 340 13.11 -2.03 -25.75
N LYS A 341 11.82 -1.85 -26.09
CA LYS A 341 10.74 -1.79 -25.08
C LYS A 341 10.49 -3.16 -24.44
N ALA A 342 10.64 -4.23 -25.21
CA ALA A 342 10.57 -5.60 -24.70
C ALA A 342 11.71 -5.88 -23.70
N ALA A 343 12.92 -5.47 -24.01
CA ALA A 343 14.06 -5.58 -23.09
C ALA A 343 13.85 -4.75 -21.81
N LEU A 344 13.31 -3.53 -21.96
CA LEU A 344 12.91 -2.70 -20.79
C LEU A 344 11.88 -3.42 -19.93
N TYR A 345 10.83 -3.97 -20.54
CA TYR A 345 9.78 -4.69 -19.82
C TYR A 345 10.32 -5.92 -19.09
N ASP A 346 11.17 -6.72 -19.76
CA ASP A 346 11.79 -7.89 -19.14
C ASP A 346 12.61 -7.50 -17.90
N ARG A 347 13.39 -6.41 -17.97
CA ARG A 347 14.18 -5.86 -16.86
C ARG A 347 13.30 -5.44 -15.69
N ILE A 348 12.26 -4.61 -15.95
CA ILE A 348 11.40 -4.11 -14.88
C ILE A 348 10.56 -5.22 -14.24
N LYS A 349 10.11 -6.18 -15.03
CA LYS A 349 9.39 -7.37 -14.55
C LYS A 349 10.27 -8.27 -13.68
N ALA A 350 11.55 -8.41 -14.03
CA ALA A 350 12.53 -9.13 -13.22
C ALA A 350 12.94 -8.37 -11.95
N GLY A 351 12.55 -7.10 -11.80
CA GLY A 351 12.95 -6.24 -10.70
C GLY A 351 14.42 -5.83 -10.75
N GLU A 352 15.07 -5.99 -11.91
CA GLU A 352 16.49 -5.68 -12.11
C GLU A 352 16.72 -4.16 -12.23
N LEU A 353 17.84 -3.69 -11.67
CA LEU A 353 18.26 -2.30 -11.77
C LEU A 353 18.78 -1.99 -13.19
N PRO A 354 18.60 -0.75 -13.67
CA PRO A 354 19.11 -0.35 -14.97
C PRO A 354 20.64 -0.24 -14.96
N GLU A 355 21.25 -0.43 -16.13
CA GLU A 355 22.67 -0.06 -16.32
C GLU A 355 22.88 1.42 -15.95
N GLY A 356 23.95 1.69 -15.22
CA GLY A 356 24.29 3.05 -14.77
C GLY A 356 23.63 3.49 -13.47
N PHE A 357 22.80 2.64 -12.81
CA PHE A 357 22.16 2.98 -11.53
C PHE A 357 23.20 3.39 -10.47
N ASP A 358 24.21 2.55 -10.21
CA ASP A 358 25.28 2.85 -9.25
C ASP A 358 26.06 4.10 -9.63
N LYS A 359 26.39 4.22 -10.92
CA LYS A 359 27.13 5.38 -11.43
C LYS A 359 26.34 6.68 -11.24
N ALA A 360 25.02 6.67 -11.40
CA ALA A 360 24.22 7.87 -11.21
C ALA A 360 24.27 8.38 -9.76
N ILE A 361 24.32 7.47 -8.79
CA ILE A 361 24.44 7.81 -7.37
C ILE A 361 25.89 8.22 -7.05
N ASP A 362 26.90 7.47 -7.52
CA ASP A 362 28.31 7.81 -7.32
C ASP A 362 28.68 9.19 -7.91
N ASP A 363 28.18 9.51 -9.11
CA ASP A 363 28.35 10.82 -9.73
C ASP A 363 27.70 11.94 -8.91
N LEU A 364 26.53 11.68 -8.31
CA LEU A 364 25.87 12.63 -7.41
C LEU A 364 26.69 12.84 -6.13
N GLU A 365 27.15 11.76 -5.49
CA GLU A 365 27.94 11.82 -4.27
C GLU A 365 29.25 12.60 -4.47
N ALA A 366 29.86 12.48 -5.64
CA ALA A 366 31.04 13.27 -6.00
C ALA A 366 30.80 14.80 -6.02
N THR A 367 29.55 15.24 -6.00
CA THR A 367 29.18 16.67 -5.90
C THR A 367 29.01 17.16 -4.46
N PHE A 368 29.01 16.25 -3.48
CA PHE A 368 28.81 16.63 -2.07
C PHE A 368 30.10 17.20 -1.49
N GLU A 369 29.99 18.34 -0.82
CA GLU A 369 31.14 19.05 -0.23
C GLU A 369 31.11 18.86 1.30
N VAL A 370 32.13 18.21 1.85
CA VAL A 370 32.31 18.04 3.30
C VAL A 370 32.28 19.39 4.02
N GLY A 371 31.51 19.50 5.11
CA GLY A 371 31.34 20.71 5.90
C GLY A 371 30.25 21.66 5.38
N LYS A 372 29.69 21.43 4.18
CA LYS A 372 28.58 22.20 3.66
C LYS A 372 27.26 21.73 4.27
N ASN A 373 26.40 22.67 4.62
CA ASN A 373 25.07 22.35 5.13
C ASN A 373 24.12 21.99 3.98
N VAL A 374 23.57 20.78 4.01
CA VAL A 374 22.56 20.26 3.06
C VAL A 374 21.41 19.67 3.85
N ALA A 375 20.16 20.08 3.57
CA ALA A 375 18.99 19.42 4.13
C ALA A 375 18.85 18.03 3.51
N THR A 376 18.59 16.99 4.30
CA THR A 376 18.48 15.62 3.76
C THR A 376 17.30 15.47 2.79
N ARG A 377 16.20 16.25 2.94
CA ARG A 377 15.17 16.35 1.89
C ARG A 377 15.69 16.86 0.54
N GLY A 378 16.67 17.78 0.58
CA GLY A 378 17.34 18.30 -0.63
C GLY A 378 18.23 17.23 -1.28
N ALA A 379 19.01 16.51 -0.47
CA ALA A 379 19.79 15.36 -0.92
C ALA A 379 18.90 14.28 -1.51
N SER A 380 17.78 13.96 -0.86
CA SER A 380 16.74 13.03 -1.33
C SER A 380 16.22 13.42 -2.72
N GLY A 381 15.81 14.70 -2.90
CA GLY A 381 15.35 15.18 -4.21
C GLY A 381 16.40 15.09 -5.30
N SER A 382 17.68 15.33 -4.95
CA SER A 382 18.80 15.17 -5.90
C SER A 382 18.99 13.70 -6.25
N THR A 383 18.91 12.80 -5.26
CA THR A 383 19.05 11.35 -5.45
C THR A 383 17.91 10.78 -6.29
N LEU A 384 16.65 11.14 -5.99
CA LEU A 384 15.48 10.75 -6.81
C LEU A 384 15.65 11.17 -8.28
N ASN A 385 16.13 12.39 -8.52
CA ASN A 385 16.35 12.88 -9.88
C ASN A 385 17.53 12.19 -10.58
N ALA A 386 18.61 11.86 -9.87
CA ALA A 386 19.73 11.09 -10.41
C ALA A 386 19.28 9.68 -10.81
N ILE A 387 18.54 9.00 -9.95
CA ILE A 387 17.97 7.67 -10.23
C ILE A 387 16.97 7.75 -11.37
N ALA A 388 16.07 8.73 -11.38
CA ALA A 388 15.05 8.89 -12.41
C ALA A 388 15.62 9.12 -13.80
N ALA A 389 16.85 9.65 -13.90
CA ALA A 389 17.52 9.83 -15.18
C ALA A 389 17.88 8.50 -15.88
N VAL A 390 18.06 7.42 -15.12
CA VAL A 390 18.42 6.09 -15.63
C VAL A 390 17.30 5.05 -15.45
N MET A 391 16.32 5.31 -14.57
CA MET A 391 15.24 4.41 -14.21
C MET A 391 13.87 5.00 -14.67
N PRO A 392 13.44 4.75 -15.92
CA PRO A 392 12.21 5.35 -16.46
C PRO A 392 10.93 4.88 -15.76
N GLU A 393 10.94 3.73 -15.10
CA GLU A 393 9.82 3.19 -14.32
C GLU A 393 9.68 3.82 -12.92
N LEU A 394 10.61 4.66 -12.47
CA LEU A 394 10.49 5.44 -11.24
C LEU A 394 9.60 6.67 -11.49
N TRP A 395 8.54 6.83 -10.73
CA TRP A 395 7.60 7.93 -10.82
C TRP A 395 6.92 8.20 -9.48
N GLY A 396 6.37 9.39 -9.30
CA GLY A 396 5.75 9.70 -8.01
C GLY A 396 5.46 11.17 -7.86
N GLY A 397 5.20 11.56 -6.63
CA GLY A 397 4.86 12.94 -6.29
C GLY A 397 4.54 13.11 -4.83
N SER A 398 3.63 14.04 -4.52
CA SER A 398 3.35 14.45 -3.15
C SER A 398 1.89 14.77 -2.93
N ALA A 399 1.47 14.74 -1.67
CA ALA A 399 0.20 15.27 -1.21
C ALA A 399 0.26 16.81 -1.08
N ASP A 400 0.33 17.51 -2.24
CA ASP A 400 0.40 18.97 -2.38
C ASP A 400 1.66 19.65 -1.79
N LEU A 401 2.73 18.88 -1.55
CA LEU A 401 3.94 19.36 -0.89
C LEU A 401 5.23 19.15 -1.72
N GLY A 402 5.11 18.92 -3.04
CA GLY A 402 6.23 18.52 -3.91
C GLY A 402 7.46 19.42 -3.79
N GLY A 403 7.28 20.72 -3.90
CA GLY A 403 8.36 21.69 -3.76
C GLY A 403 9.03 21.70 -2.37
N SER A 404 8.25 21.44 -1.30
CA SER A 404 8.76 21.35 0.08
C SER A 404 9.43 20.00 0.36
N ASN A 405 8.84 18.89 -0.08
CA ASN A 405 9.40 17.55 0.09
C ASN A 405 10.56 17.27 -0.86
N LYS A 406 10.72 18.09 -1.93
CA LYS A 406 11.69 17.87 -3.02
C LYS A 406 11.43 16.58 -3.81
N THR A 407 10.15 16.26 -4.02
CA THR A 407 9.68 15.06 -4.72
C THR A 407 9.36 15.30 -6.19
N ASP A 408 9.59 16.50 -6.70
CA ASP A 408 9.36 16.83 -8.10
C ASP A 408 10.49 16.28 -8.99
N LEU A 409 10.11 15.55 -10.05
CA LEU A 409 11.03 15.05 -11.06
C LEU A 409 11.26 16.12 -12.13
N LYS A 410 12.50 16.55 -12.28
CA LYS A 410 12.89 17.62 -13.22
C LYS A 410 12.58 17.23 -14.65
N GLY A 411 11.81 18.08 -15.34
CA GLY A 411 11.45 17.87 -16.75
C GLY A 411 10.40 16.79 -16.99
N ALA A 412 9.88 16.16 -15.94
CA ALA A 412 8.78 15.21 -16.09
C ALA A 412 7.47 15.89 -16.43
N GLU A 413 6.67 15.27 -17.31
CA GLU A 413 5.30 15.65 -17.54
C GLU A 413 4.42 15.26 -16.35
N THR A 414 3.40 16.06 -16.07
CA THR A 414 2.36 15.73 -15.09
C THR A 414 1.52 14.56 -15.60
N PHE A 415 1.31 13.55 -14.74
CA PHE A 415 0.36 12.47 -15.01
C PHE A 415 -1.06 12.99 -14.88
N ALA A 416 -1.59 13.51 -15.96
CA ALA A 416 -2.96 14.04 -16.06
C ALA A 416 -3.37 14.20 -17.53
N PRO A 417 -4.68 14.22 -17.83
CA PRO A 417 -5.17 14.64 -19.14
C PRO A 417 -4.64 16.03 -19.54
N ALA A 418 -4.45 16.26 -20.83
CA ALA A 418 -3.84 17.49 -21.36
C ALA A 418 -4.60 18.77 -20.95
N GLU A 419 -5.92 18.68 -20.80
CA GLU A 419 -6.78 19.79 -20.35
C GLU A 419 -6.56 20.22 -18.90
N CYS A 420 -5.87 19.39 -18.10
CA CYS A 420 -5.48 19.73 -16.73
C CYS A 420 -4.26 20.65 -16.64
N ALA A 421 -3.65 21.02 -17.77
CA ALA A 421 -2.47 21.87 -17.81
C ALA A 421 -2.71 23.23 -17.12
N THR A 422 -1.73 23.65 -16.32
CA THR A 422 -1.74 24.91 -15.59
C THR A 422 -0.51 25.75 -15.94
N LYS A 423 -0.48 27.00 -15.46
CA LYS A 423 0.71 27.85 -15.63
C LYS A 423 1.96 27.25 -14.96
N GLN A 424 1.80 26.61 -13.82
CA GLN A 424 2.88 25.98 -13.06
C GLN A 424 3.28 24.62 -13.66
N TRP A 425 2.32 23.89 -14.19
CA TRP A 425 2.47 22.57 -14.77
C TRP A 425 1.89 22.56 -16.20
N PRO A 426 2.62 23.16 -17.17
CA PRO A 426 2.10 23.35 -18.53
C PRO A 426 2.10 22.05 -19.38
N ASN A 427 2.88 21.06 -18.96
CA ASN A 427 3.04 19.81 -19.67
C ASN A 427 2.33 18.68 -18.93
N CYS A 428 1.13 18.34 -19.38
CA CYS A 428 0.33 17.24 -18.88
C CYS A 428 0.22 16.14 -19.94
N SER A 429 0.40 14.91 -19.51
CA SER A 429 0.21 13.71 -20.33
C SER A 429 -0.44 12.63 -19.47
N LYS A 430 -1.40 11.90 -20.04
CA LYS A 430 -1.97 10.71 -19.35
C LYS A 430 -0.93 9.63 -19.02
N TYR A 431 0.29 9.78 -19.53
CA TYR A 431 1.45 8.92 -19.34
C TYR A 431 2.61 9.62 -18.60
N GLY A 432 2.36 10.78 -18.01
CA GLY A 432 3.37 11.55 -17.29
C GLY A 432 3.93 10.82 -16.07
N ARG A 433 5.07 11.29 -15.58
CA ARG A 433 5.80 10.68 -14.43
C ARG A 433 5.62 11.43 -13.11
N GLN A 434 5.13 12.68 -13.16
CA GLN A 434 4.90 13.49 -11.97
C GLN A 434 3.47 13.32 -11.49
N LEU A 435 3.28 12.74 -10.31
CA LEU A 435 1.99 12.56 -9.66
C LEU A 435 1.64 13.77 -8.79
N HIS A 436 0.35 14.10 -8.76
CA HIS A 436 -0.23 15.10 -7.87
C HIS A 436 -1.44 14.50 -7.16
N PHE A 437 -1.36 14.32 -5.85
CA PHE A 437 -2.45 13.73 -5.07
C PHE A 437 -3.37 14.78 -4.45
N GLY A 438 -2.92 16.06 -4.39
CA GLY A 438 -3.56 17.09 -3.58
C GLY A 438 -3.40 16.79 -2.09
N VAL A 439 -4.12 17.47 -1.22
CA VAL A 439 -4.07 17.25 0.24
C VAL A 439 -4.84 15.97 0.60
N ARG A 440 -4.23 14.81 0.30
CA ARG A 440 -4.85 13.47 0.42
C ARG A 440 -3.78 12.40 0.71
N GLU A 441 -3.21 12.42 1.90
CA GLU A 441 -2.09 11.53 2.28
C GLU A 441 -2.53 10.05 2.29
N PHE A 442 -3.71 9.76 2.86
CA PHE A 442 -4.23 8.39 2.92
C PHE A 442 -4.47 7.82 1.52
N THR A 443 -5.08 8.60 0.65
CA THR A 443 -5.29 8.21 -0.74
C THR A 443 -3.97 8.05 -1.49
N MET A 444 -2.97 8.91 -1.25
CA MET A 444 -1.63 8.79 -1.84
C MET A 444 -1.00 7.45 -1.50
N GLY A 445 -0.94 7.09 -0.22
CA GLY A 445 -0.38 5.81 0.21
C GLY A 445 -1.13 4.61 -0.34
N THR A 446 -2.46 4.71 -0.45
CA THR A 446 -3.29 3.62 -0.96
C THR A 446 -3.17 3.47 -2.48
N ILE A 447 -3.09 4.58 -3.23
CA ILE A 447 -2.86 4.57 -4.68
C ILE A 447 -1.47 3.99 -4.99
N THR A 448 -0.42 4.39 -4.25
CA THR A 448 0.93 3.83 -4.47
C THR A 448 0.98 2.33 -4.16
N ASN A 449 0.23 1.85 -3.16
CA ASN A 449 0.04 0.40 -2.95
C ASN A 449 -0.59 -0.27 -4.18
N GLY A 450 -1.66 0.31 -4.72
CA GLY A 450 -2.34 -0.22 -5.91
C GLY A 450 -1.46 -0.21 -7.17
N ILE A 451 -0.61 0.81 -7.35
CA ILE A 451 0.36 0.88 -8.45
C ILE A 451 1.34 -0.30 -8.37
N LEU A 452 1.89 -0.57 -7.18
CA LEU A 452 2.84 -1.67 -6.96
C LEU A 452 2.23 -3.04 -7.20
N LEU A 453 0.96 -3.22 -6.84
CA LEU A 453 0.24 -4.48 -7.03
C LEU A 453 -0.23 -4.67 -8.48
N GLY A 454 -0.51 -3.58 -9.19
CA GLY A 454 -1.09 -3.58 -10.53
C GLY A 454 -0.10 -3.42 -11.68
N SER A 455 1.18 -3.11 -11.39
CA SER A 455 2.21 -2.88 -12.41
C SER A 455 3.60 -3.25 -11.90
N HIS A 456 4.58 -3.27 -12.80
CA HIS A 456 6.00 -3.46 -12.44
C HIS A 456 6.76 -2.13 -12.27
N THR A 457 6.05 -1.02 -12.13
CA THR A 457 6.66 0.31 -11.97
C THR A 457 6.98 0.61 -10.52
N ARG A 458 7.82 1.62 -10.28
CA ARG A 458 8.34 1.98 -8.95
C ARG A 458 7.78 3.34 -8.51
N PRO A 459 6.64 3.37 -7.80
CA PRO A 459 6.07 4.61 -7.29
C PRO A 459 6.76 5.09 -6.02
N TYR A 460 6.63 6.39 -5.74
CA TYR A 460 6.87 6.97 -4.41
C TYR A 460 5.80 8.03 -4.08
N GLY A 461 5.56 8.20 -2.79
CA GLY A 461 4.64 9.22 -2.27
C GLY A 461 5.31 10.08 -1.19
N GLY A 462 5.13 11.41 -1.26
CA GLY A 462 5.75 12.33 -0.32
C GLY A 462 4.74 13.19 0.46
N THR A 463 5.04 13.39 1.75
CA THR A 463 4.34 14.33 2.62
C THR A 463 5.27 14.82 3.74
N PHE A 464 4.81 15.70 4.63
CA PHE A 464 5.52 15.97 5.88
C PHE A 464 5.37 14.79 6.84
N PHE A 465 6.39 14.52 7.63
CA PHE A 465 6.38 13.39 8.53
C PHE A 465 5.23 13.46 9.56
N MET A 466 4.84 14.66 9.99
CA MET A 466 3.65 14.85 10.82
C MET A 466 2.39 14.28 10.17
N PHE A 467 2.22 14.46 8.86
CA PHE A 467 1.01 14.05 8.14
C PHE A 467 1.04 12.59 7.68
N SER A 468 2.12 11.86 7.94
CA SER A 468 2.15 10.40 7.83
C SER A 468 1.11 9.72 8.73
N ASP A 469 0.64 10.39 9.78
CA ASP A 469 -0.46 9.90 10.61
C ASP A 469 -1.77 9.74 9.82
N TYR A 470 -2.05 10.63 8.86
CA TYR A 470 -3.18 10.44 7.94
C TYR A 470 -2.96 9.26 6.97
N GLU A 471 -1.72 8.94 6.63
CA GLU A 471 -1.34 7.86 5.71
C GLU A 471 -1.19 6.49 6.42
N ARG A 472 -1.11 6.48 7.74
CA ARG A 472 -0.72 5.34 8.58
C ARG A 472 -1.41 4.01 8.23
N SER A 473 -2.69 4.05 7.92
CA SER A 473 -3.46 2.83 7.61
C SER A 473 -2.99 2.19 6.29
N ALA A 474 -2.68 3.00 5.27
CA ALA A 474 -2.12 2.53 4.01
C ALA A 474 -0.71 1.96 4.17
N VAL A 475 0.13 2.64 4.97
CA VAL A 475 1.50 2.19 5.31
C VAL A 475 1.47 0.83 6.00
N ARG A 476 0.58 0.65 6.99
CA ARG A 476 0.41 -0.62 7.68
C ARG A 476 -0.04 -1.74 6.74
N LEU A 477 -0.92 -1.42 5.79
CA LEU A 477 -1.39 -2.40 4.80
C LEU A 477 -0.28 -2.79 3.82
N ALA A 478 0.56 -1.84 3.38
CA ALA A 478 1.75 -2.12 2.58
C ALA A 478 2.72 -3.07 3.31
N ALA A 479 2.96 -2.83 4.60
CA ALA A 479 3.80 -3.68 5.44
C ALA A 479 3.21 -5.10 5.57
N LEU A 480 1.90 -5.21 5.78
CA LEU A 480 1.20 -6.50 5.85
C LEU A 480 1.31 -7.29 4.53
N MET A 481 1.16 -6.60 3.40
CA MET A 481 1.30 -7.20 2.06
C MET A 481 2.76 -7.40 1.65
N GLN A 482 3.72 -6.85 2.39
CA GLN A 482 5.15 -6.87 2.07
C GLN A 482 5.45 -6.36 0.65
N ILE A 483 4.92 -5.18 0.32
CA ILE A 483 5.14 -4.52 -0.98
C ILE A 483 6.12 -3.35 -0.82
N PRO A 484 7.08 -3.14 -1.76
CA PRO A 484 8.19 -2.20 -1.62
C PRO A 484 7.76 -0.75 -1.90
N ASN A 485 6.81 -0.22 -1.11
CA ASN A 485 6.38 1.17 -1.23
C ASN A 485 7.45 2.11 -0.65
N LEU A 486 7.70 3.21 -1.34
CA LEU A 486 8.66 4.22 -0.94
C LEU A 486 7.94 5.49 -0.46
N TYR A 487 8.03 5.74 0.84
CA TYR A 487 7.50 6.95 1.45
C TYR A 487 8.61 7.98 1.63
N VAL A 488 8.38 9.23 1.25
CA VAL A 488 9.32 10.34 1.36
C VAL A 488 8.76 11.36 2.34
N TRP A 489 9.12 11.23 3.61
CA TRP A 489 8.58 12.07 4.69
C TRP A 489 9.62 13.09 5.14
N SER A 490 9.41 14.35 4.76
CA SER A 490 10.28 15.45 5.19
C SER A 490 9.75 16.14 6.46
N HIS A 491 10.51 17.10 7.01
CA HIS A 491 10.14 17.82 8.22
C HIS A 491 10.08 16.90 9.44
N ASP A 492 11.21 16.27 9.73
CA ASP A 492 11.37 15.08 10.57
C ASP A 492 11.31 15.31 12.07
N SER A 493 11.39 16.56 12.58
CA SER A 493 11.56 16.82 14.00
C SER A 493 11.10 18.23 14.41
N VAL A 494 11.30 18.57 15.69
CA VAL A 494 11.04 19.91 16.24
C VAL A 494 11.88 21.02 15.59
N ALA A 495 12.94 20.67 14.85
CA ALA A 495 13.73 21.58 14.03
C ALA A 495 12.95 22.15 12.80
N VAL A 496 11.71 21.75 12.59
CA VAL A 496 10.77 22.42 11.67
C VAL A 496 10.58 23.89 12.04
N GLY A 497 10.53 24.19 13.35
CA GLY A 497 10.56 25.56 13.86
C GLY A 497 9.22 26.26 13.80
N GLU A 498 9.13 27.34 13.03
CA GLU A 498 8.05 28.35 13.08
C GLU A 498 6.65 27.82 12.77
N ASP A 499 6.52 26.69 12.06
CA ASP A 499 5.23 26.03 11.84
C ASP A 499 4.61 25.50 13.15
N GLY A 500 5.43 25.34 14.19
CA GLY A 500 5.02 25.01 15.55
C GLY A 500 4.64 23.54 15.75
N PRO A 501 4.13 23.20 16.96
CA PRO A 501 3.91 21.82 17.40
C PRO A 501 3.00 20.97 16.49
N THR A 502 2.08 21.59 15.75
CA THR A 502 1.19 20.87 14.80
C THR A 502 1.93 20.30 13.60
N HIS A 503 3.19 20.70 13.38
CA HIS A 503 4.03 20.26 12.27
C HIS A 503 5.35 19.61 12.74
N GLN A 504 5.53 19.47 14.06
CA GLN A 504 6.76 18.98 14.68
C GLN A 504 6.56 17.55 15.22
N PRO A 505 7.00 16.50 14.49
CA PRO A 505 6.92 15.11 14.95
C PRO A 505 7.77 14.92 16.23
N VAL A 506 7.26 14.15 17.18
CA VAL A 506 7.96 13.76 18.41
C VAL A 506 7.86 12.24 18.61
N GLU A 507 6.64 11.69 18.63
CA GLU A 507 6.37 10.27 18.83
C GLU A 507 6.39 9.43 17.55
N HIS A 508 6.40 10.04 16.38
CA HIS A 508 6.20 9.41 15.09
C HIS A 508 7.25 8.32 14.79
N LEU A 509 8.54 8.58 15.05
CA LEU A 509 9.60 7.58 14.85
C LEU A 509 9.32 6.29 15.64
N ALA A 510 8.99 6.44 16.93
CA ALA A 510 8.64 5.29 17.78
C ALA A 510 7.42 4.54 17.26
N SER A 511 6.39 5.30 16.90
CA SER A 511 5.11 4.75 16.50
C SER A 511 5.16 4.03 15.14
N PHE A 512 5.96 4.51 14.18
CA PHE A 512 6.14 3.84 12.89
C PHE A 512 7.11 2.65 12.98
N ARG A 513 8.19 2.74 13.74
CA ARG A 513 9.07 1.59 14.05
C ARG A 513 8.35 0.45 14.79
N ALA A 514 7.19 0.72 15.40
CA ALA A 514 6.34 -0.31 16.00
C ALA A 514 5.50 -1.10 14.99
N ILE A 515 5.42 -0.68 13.72
CA ILE A 515 4.72 -1.43 12.67
C ILE A 515 5.64 -2.56 12.19
N PRO A 516 5.25 -3.83 12.35
CA PRO A 516 6.05 -4.94 11.84
C PRO A 516 6.27 -4.82 10.32
N GLN A 517 7.47 -5.15 9.84
CA GLN A 517 7.80 -5.16 8.41
C GLN A 517 7.74 -3.79 7.70
N LEU A 518 7.73 -2.70 8.46
CA LEU A 518 8.00 -1.36 7.96
C LEU A 518 9.44 -0.98 8.31
N GLU A 519 10.18 -0.46 7.35
CA GLU A 519 11.53 0.05 7.53
C GLU A 519 11.51 1.57 7.62
N VAL A 520 12.13 2.14 8.66
CA VAL A 520 12.16 3.58 8.91
C VAL A 520 13.60 4.08 8.82
N ALA A 521 13.98 4.59 7.67
CA ALA A 521 15.31 5.12 7.40
C ALA A 521 15.38 6.63 7.68
N ARG A 522 16.24 7.04 8.61
CA ARG A 522 16.47 8.45 9.00
C ARG A 522 17.96 8.79 8.83
N PRO A 523 18.38 9.16 7.62
CA PRO A 523 19.79 9.39 7.30
C PRO A 523 20.35 10.68 7.94
N ALA A 524 21.63 10.66 8.29
CA ALA A 524 22.32 11.75 8.96
C ALA A 524 22.57 12.97 8.08
N ASP A 525 22.97 12.74 6.82
CA ASP A 525 23.39 13.77 5.87
C ASP A 525 23.18 13.35 4.41
N ALA A 526 23.81 14.07 3.48
CA ALA A 526 23.66 13.83 2.06
C ALA A 526 24.18 12.44 1.62
N TYR A 527 25.33 11.98 2.16
CA TYR A 527 25.88 10.66 1.82
C TYR A 527 24.99 9.53 2.33
N GLU A 528 24.59 9.56 3.61
CA GLU A 528 23.68 8.54 4.12
C GLU A 528 22.33 8.55 3.39
N THR A 529 21.86 9.74 2.96
CA THR A 529 20.62 9.84 2.19
C THR A 529 20.75 9.13 0.84
N ALA A 530 21.82 9.39 0.08
CA ALA A 530 22.04 8.76 -1.21
C ALA A 530 22.17 7.24 -1.09
N GLU A 531 22.93 6.77 -0.07
CA GLU A 531 23.13 5.34 0.18
C GLU A 531 21.89 4.64 0.73
N ALA A 532 21.02 5.33 1.46
CA ALA A 532 19.71 4.77 1.88
C ALA A 532 18.81 4.49 0.66
N TYR A 533 18.78 5.39 -0.32
CA TYR A 533 18.09 5.15 -1.59
C TYR A 533 18.74 4.02 -2.39
N ARG A 534 20.08 3.99 -2.49
CA ARG A 534 20.79 2.89 -3.14
C ARG A 534 20.34 1.56 -2.57
N TYR A 535 20.41 1.41 -1.24
CA TYR A 535 20.06 0.17 -0.59
C TYR A 535 18.58 -0.19 -0.74
N PHE A 536 17.68 0.79 -0.66
CA PHE A 536 16.24 0.54 -0.90
C PHE A 536 16.00 -0.12 -2.27
N PHE A 537 16.67 0.32 -3.32
CA PHE A 537 16.49 -0.27 -4.65
C PHE A 537 17.28 -1.56 -4.87
N GLU A 538 18.42 -1.75 -4.18
CA GLU A 538 19.26 -2.94 -4.29
C GLU A 538 18.77 -4.12 -3.45
N LYS A 539 18.14 -3.84 -2.31
CA LYS A 539 17.69 -4.90 -1.40
C LYS A 539 16.68 -5.81 -2.08
N LYS A 540 16.79 -7.10 -1.78
CA LYS A 540 15.91 -8.13 -2.37
C LYS A 540 14.59 -8.32 -1.62
N ASN A 541 14.47 -7.80 -0.40
CA ASN A 541 13.21 -7.84 0.32
C ASN A 541 12.21 -6.87 -0.30
N THR A 542 10.94 -7.16 -0.12
CA THR A 542 9.82 -6.38 -0.66
C THR A 542 9.14 -5.52 0.39
N LEU A 543 9.88 -5.12 1.45
CA LEU A 543 9.32 -4.34 2.54
C LEU A 543 9.21 -2.86 2.17
N PRO A 544 8.13 -2.17 2.61
CA PRO A 544 8.00 -0.73 2.44
C PRO A 544 9.03 0.01 3.29
N THR A 545 9.55 1.10 2.75
CA THR A 545 10.55 1.92 3.42
C THR A 545 10.12 3.38 3.47
N ALA A 546 10.22 3.98 4.65
CA ALA A 546 10.00 5.41 4.88
C ALA A 546 11.35 6.12 5.01
N MET A 547 11.60 7.11 4.13
CA MET A 547 12.74 8.04 4.22
C MET A 547 12.32 9.25 5.05
N VAL A 548 12.81 9.35 6.28
CA VAL A 548 12.48 10.44 7.21
C VAL A 548 13.59 11.51 7.17
N LEU A 549 13.25 12.71 6.68
CA LEU A 549 14.21 13.67 6.15
C LEU A 549 14.08 15.04 6.81
N THR A 550 15.21 15.71 7.03
CA THR A 550 15.26 17.04 7.65
C THR A 550 14.70 18.14 6.73
N ARG A 551 14.08 19.17 7.34
CA ARG A 551 13.83 20.46 6.71
C ARG A 551 15.07 21.35 6.71
N GLN A 552 15.76 21.39 7.85
CA GLN A 552 16.96 22.19 8.07
C GLN A 552 18.18 21.57 7.38
N GLY A 553 19.17 22.40 7.06
CA GLY A 553 20.49 21.95 6.60
C GLY A 553 21.29 21.32 7.73
N VAL A 554 21.94 20.21 7.42
CA VAL A 554 22.89 19.52 8.32
C VAL A 554 24.26 19.45 7.64
N PRO A 555 25.37 19.49 8.40
CA PRO A 555 26.70 19.43 7.78
C PRO A 555 26.91 18.05 7.14
N VAL A 556 27.46 18.05 5.95
CA VAL A 556 28.00 16.83 5.33
C VAL A 556 29.26 16.44 6.09
N LEU A 557 29.27 15.27 6.73
CA LEU A 557 30.35 14.82 7.58
C LEU A 557 31.45 14.13 6.78
N ALA A 558 32.73 14.32 7.18
CA ALA A 558 33.84 13.60 6.56
C ALA A 558 33.76 12.09 6.84
N GLU A 559 33.27 11.75 8.01
CA GLU A 559 33.12 10.39 8.49
C GLU A 559 32.07 9.60 7.67
N THR A 560 30.94 10.24 7.28
CA THR A 560 29.93 9.63 6.41
C THR A 560 30.42 9.53 4.98
N ALA A 561 31.14 10.55 4.46
CA ALA A 561 31.76 10.50 3.14
C ALA A 561 32.69 9.28 2.95
N GLU A 562 33.35 8.83 4.03
CA GLU A 562 34.22 7.66 4.02
C GLU A 562 33.47 6.34 4.17
N LYS A 563 32.39 6.32 4.99
CA LYS A 563 31.85 5.07 5.53
C LYS A 563 30.39 4.76 5.14
N ALA A 564 29.63 5.75 4.64
CA ALA A 564 28.20 5.56 4.40
C ALA A 564 27.90 4.44 3.40
N LYS A 565 28.68 4.34 2.31
CA LYS A 565 28.47 3.36 1.23
C LYS A 565 28.43 1.90 1.73
N ASP A 566 29.26 1.56 2.71
CA ASP A 566 29.29 0.22 3.28
C ASP A 566 28.49 0.12 4.58
N GLY A 567 28.27 1.24 5.27
CA GLY A 567 27.63 1.31 6.57
C GLY A 567 26.12 1.35 6.52
N VAL A 568 25.52 2.17 5.66
CA VAL A 568 24.07 2.41 5.61
C VAL A 568 23.29 1.13 5.35
N LYS A 569 23.73 0.32 4.41
CA LYS A 569 23.09 -0.99 4.09
C LYS A 569 23.08 -1.98 5.26
N LYS A 570 23.87 -1.72 6.32
CA LYS A 570 23.92 -2.49 7.57
C LYS A 570 22.95 -1.97 8.63
N GLY A 571 22.32 -0.82 8.39
CA GLY A 571 21.36 -0.20 9.27
C GLY A 571 21.92 0.50 10.51
N ALA A 572 23.07 0.05 11.00
CA ALA A 572 23.89 0.76 11.99
C ALA A 572 25.36 0.41 11.75
N TYR A 573 26.25 1.39 11.93
CA TYR A 573 27.67 1.20 11.71
C TYR A 573 28.52 2.14 12.58
N VAL A 574 29.76 1.71 12.84
CA VAL A 574 30.72 2.52 13.63
C VAL A 574 31.22 3.69 12.80
N LEU A 575 30.69 4.88 13.07
CA LEU A 575 31.05 6.11 12.37
C LEU A 575 32.37 6.69 12.89
N VAL A 576 32.51 6.81 14.22
CA VAL A 576 33.75 7.21 14.89
C VAL A 576 34.15 6.12 15.88
N ASP A 577 35.38 5.66 15.82
CA ASP A 577 35.92 4.67 16.76
C ASP A 577 37.08 5.20 17.59
N THR A 578 37.50 4.43 18.56
CA THR A 578 38.60 4.73 19.47
C THR A 578 39.53 3.51 19.58
N GLU A 579 40.80 3.75 19.96
CA GLU A 579 41.74 2.64 20.21
C GLU A 579 41.31 1.81 21.45
N GLY A 580 41.16 0.52 21.27
CA GLY A 580 40.73 -0.44 22.31
C GLY A 580 39.27 -0.39 22.63
N THR A 581 38.89 -0.80 23.84
CA THR A 581 37.49 -0.80 24.27
C THR A 581 37.02 0.62 24.57
N PRO A 582 35.90 1.07 24.00
CA PRO A 582 35.33 2.39 24.34
C PRO A 582 34.80 2.41 25.77
N ASP A 583 34.92 3.56 26.44
CA ASP A 583 34.31 3.82 27.73
C ASP A 583 32.79 4.03 27.61
N VAL A 584 32.35 4.56 26.46
CA VAL A 584 30.92 4.80 26.16
C VAL A 584 30.64 4.63 24.66
N ILE A 585 29.42 4.15 24.34
CA ILE A 585 28.90 4.11 22.96
C ILE A 585 27.78 5.14 22.84
N ILE A 586 27.85 6.01 21.83
CA ILE A 586 26.86 7.02 21.49
C ILE A 586 26.20 6.59 20.17
N MET A 587 24.90 6.26 20.23
CA MET A 587 24.08 5.90 19.08
C MET A 587 23.24 7.12 18.65
N ALA A 588 23.23 7.45 17.36
CA ALA A 588 22.47 8.59 16.86
C ALA A 588 21.84 8.30 15.50
N THR A 589 20.74 8.98 15.18
CA THR A 589 20.10 8.95 13.87
C THR A 589 19.90 10.36 13.33
N GLY A 590 19.72 10.47 12.03
CA GLY A 590 19.32 11.72 11.40
C GLY A 590 20.24 12.90 11.73
N SER A 591 19.65 14.07 11.85
CA SER A 591 20.40 15.31 12.13
C SER A 591 21.23 15.28 13.41
N GLU A 592 20.93 14.40 14.36
CA GLU A 592 21.58 14.31 15.67
C GLU A 592 22.95 13.62 15.61
N VAL A 593 23.27 12.91 14.51
CA VAL A 593 24.59 12.29 14.32
C VAL A 593 25.72 13.33 14.41
N GLN A 594 25.52 14.56 13.92
CA GLN A 594 26.49 15.65 14.06
C GLN A 594 26.79 15.97 15.52
N TRP A 595 25.77 15.93 16.40
CA TRP A 595 25.94 16.20 17.84
C TRP A 595 26.68 15.06 18.53
N ALA A 596 26.42 13.81 18.13
CA ALA A 596 27.17 12.65 18.63
C ALA A 596 28.64 12.73 18.26
N VAL A 597 28.97 13.08 17.00
CA VAL A 597 30.37 13.30 16.55
C VAL A 597 31.03 14.44 17.32
N SER A 598 30.33 15.55 17.50
CA SER A 598 30.85 16.70 18.28
C SER A 598 31.11 16.33 19.75
N ALA A 599 30.16 15.61 20.37
CA ALA A 599 30.31 15.14 21.76
C ALA A 599 31.50 14.19 21.93
N ALA A 600 31.69 13.25 20.98
CA ALA A 600 32.85 12.35 21.01
C ALA A 600 34.19 13.09 20.92
N LYS A 601 34.28 14.15 20.13
CA LYS A 601 35.47 15.03 20.06
C LYS A 601 35.73 15.73 21.40
N THR A 602 34.67 16.22 22.06
CA THR A 602 34.77 16.85 23.39
C THR A 602 35.23 15.84 24.46
N LEU A 603 34.62 14.66 24.50
CA LEU A 603 34.95 13.57 25.42
C LEU A 603 36.42 13.12 25.25
N ALA A 604 36.88 12.99 23.99
CA ALA A 604 38.27 12.64 23.68
C ALA A 604 39.25 13.67 24.23
N GLY A 605 38.90 14.98 24.17
CA GLY A 605 39.69 16.06 24.77
C GLY A 605 39.81 15.96 26.31
N GLU A 606 38.89 15.25 26.95
CA GLU A 606 38.87 14.95 28.40
C GLU A 606 39.48 13.54 28.70
N GLY A 607 39.94 12.82 27.72
CA GLY A 607 40.54 11.49 27.87
C GLY A 607 39.52 10.34 27.95
N ILE A 608 38.26 10.59 27.63
CA ILE A 608 37.17 9.58 27.60
C ILE A 608 37.06 9.01 26.16
N LYS A 609 37.10 7.68 26.05
CA LYS A 609 37.02 6.97 24.78
C LYS A 609 35.57 6.77 24.37
N ALA A 610 35.09 7.54 23.42
CA ALA A 610 33.72 7.46 22.93
C ALA A 610 33.67 6.88 21.51
N ARG A 611 32.88 5.81 21.33
CA ARG A 611 32.49 5.29 20.01
C ARG A 611 31.19 5.95 19.57
N VAL A 612 31.12 6.44 18.33
CA VAL A 612 29.87 6.89 17.71
C VAL A 612 29.38 5.85 16.74
N VAL A 613 28.12 5.49 16.87
CA VAL A 613 27.42 4.60 15.95
C VAL A 613 26.31 5.40 15.26
N SER A 614 26.40 5.57 13.93
CA SER A 614 25.27 6.06 13.16
C SER A 614 24.28 4.93 12.93
N VAL A 615 22.99 5.19 13.14
CA VAL A 615 21.90 4.21 13.03
C VAL A 615 20.86 4.72 12.03
N PRO A 616 21.17 4.73 10.71
CA PRO A 616 20.22 5.21 9.71
C PRO A 616 18.91 4.40 9.66
N CYS A 617 18.93 3.10 9.98
CA CYS A 617 17.71 2.28 9.98
C CYS A 617 17.85 1.10 10.97
N VAL A 618 17.06 1.13 12.02
CA VAL A 618 17.08 0.10 13.08
C VAL A 618 16.70 -1.27 12.52
N GLU A 619 15.73 -1.34 11.61
CA GLU A 619 15.22 -2.57 11.04
C GLU A 619 16.31 -3.28 10.23
N TRP A 620 17.09 -2.56 9.42
CA TRP A 620 18.21 -3.13 8.67
C TRP A 620 19.34 -3.63 9.58
N PHE A 621 19.55 -2.97 10.73
CA PHE A 621 20.52 -3.45 11.71
C PHE A 621 20.05 -4.74 12.39
N GLU A 622 18.77 -4.86 12.69
CA GLU A 622 18.23 -6.07 13.31
C GLU A 622 18.31 -7.31 12.40
N GLU A 623 18.38 -7.13 11.10
CA GLU A 623 18.61 -8.21 10.11
C GLU A 623 20.06 -8.73 10.10
N GLN A 624 21.02 -7.97 10.67
CA GLN A 624 22.41 -8.38 10.69
C GLN A 624 22.64 -9.59 11.63
N ASP A 625 23.71 -10.34 11.37
CA ASP A 625 24.11 -11.44 12.23
C ASP A 625 24.58 -10.97 13.62
N ALA A 626 24.68 -11.92 14.54
CA ALA A 626 25.07 -11.64 15.92
C ALA A 626 26.51 -11.13 16.04
N GLU A 627 27.42 -11.56 15.17
CA GLU A 627 28.82 -11.15 15.17
C GLU A 627 28.95 -9.67 14.79
N TYR A 628 28.25 -9.25 13.74
CA TYR A 628 28.23 -7.84 13.35
C TYR A 628 27.58 -6.96 14.42
N LYS A 629 26.45 -7.38 14.99
CA LYS A 629 25.76 -6.64 16.07
C LYS A 629 26.69 -6.47 17.27
N GLU A 630 27.42 -7.51 17.68
CA GLU A 630 28.36 -7.45 18.78
C GLU A 630 29.58 -6.57 18.44
N ALA A 631 30.04 -6.57 17.20
CA ALA A 631 31.14 -5.72 16.75
C ALA A 631 30.77 -4.22 16.82
N VAL A 632 29.53 -3.87 16.45
CA VAL A 632 29.04 -2.50 16.49
C VAL A 632 28.67 -2.06 17.90
N LEU A 633 27.91 -2.87 18.64
CA LEU A 633 27.39 -2.60 20.00
C LEU A 633 27.84 -3.66 21.02
N PRO A 634 29.15 -3.77 21.30
CA PRO A 634 29.66 -4.81 22.19
C PRO A 634 28.95 -4.83 23.53
N ALA A 635 28.48 -6.00 23.94
CA ALA A 635 27.73 -6.20 25.18
C ALA A 635 28.52 -5.89 26.44
N ALA A 636 29.86 -5.94 26.35
CA ALA A 636 30.77 -5.57 27.43
C ALA A 636 30.72 -4.06 27.78
N VAL A 637 30.43 -3.20 26.82
CA VAL A 637 30.30 -1.75 27.03
C VAL A 637 28.89 -1.42 27.50
N LYS A 638 28.75 -1.17 28.80
CA LYS A 638 27.47 -0.90 29.46
C LYS A 638 27.05 0.57 29.44
N ALA A 639 28.03 1.50 29.38
CA ALA A 639 27.73 2.90 29.26
C ALA A 639 27.32 3.21 27.81
N ARG A 640 26.08 3.67 27.63
CA ARG A 640 25.49 3.93 26.32
C ARG A 640 24.66 5.21 26.35
N VAL A 641 24.61 5.90 25.22
CA VAL A 641 23.77 7.08 25.00
C VAL A 641 23.03 6.88 23.69
N SER A 642 21.75 7.22 23.63
CA SER A 642 21.02 7.44 22.37
C SER A 642 20.75 8.92 22.17
N VAL A 643 20.80 9.39 20.91
CA VAL A 643 20.52 10.79 20.57
C VAL A 643 19.54 10.79 19.39
N GLU A 644 18.32 11.23 19.64
CA GLU A 644 17.27 11.32 18.62
C GLU A 644 16.25 12.38 19.03
N ALA A 645 15.89 13.29 18.12
CA ALA A 645 14.85 14.29 18.32
C ALA A 645 13.45 13.65 18.24
N GLY A 646 13.13 12.83 19.21
CA GLY A 646 11.90 12.10 19.41
C GLY A 646 11.87 11.45 20.79
N VAL A 647 10.83 10.68 21.11
CA VAL A 647 10.71 9.98 22.40
C VAL A 647 11.75 8.88 22.54
N ALA A 648 12.21 8.63 23.77
CA ALA A 648 13.25 7.63 24.07
C ALA A 648 12.81 6.17 23.85
N MET A 649 11.53 5.91 23.73
CA MET A 649 10.94 4.57 23.76
C MET A 649 11.64 3.53 22.85
N PRO A 650 12.00 3.83 21.57
CA PRO A 650 12.63 2.85 20.70
C PRO A 650 14.04 2.44 21.13
N TRP A 651 14.69 3.24 21.97
CA TRP A 651 16.10 3.09 22.32
C TRP A 651 16.36 2.23 23.54
N TYR A 652 15.36 1.98 24.41
CA TYR A 652 15.57 1.24 25.66
C TYR A 652 16.15 -0.15 25.45
N LYS A 653 15.84 -0.83 24.34
CA LYS A 653 16.42 -2.12 23.98
C LYS A 653 17.95 -2.06 23.86
N TYR A 654 18.49 -0.95 23.34
CA TYR A 654 19.91 -0.75 23.06
C TYR A 654 20.65 -0.09 24.21
N LEU A 655 19.98 0.73 25.00
CA LEU A 655 20.55 1.45 26.14
C LEU A 655 20.87 0.55 27.32
N GLY A 656 20.05 -0.48 27.55
CA GLY A 656 20.19 -1.31 28.76
C GLY A 656 19.95 -0.53 30.05
N SER A 657 20.47 -1.06 31.19
CA SER A 657 20.14 -0.53 32.53
C SER A 657 20.85 0.79 32.89
N TYR A 658 21.98 1.09 32.25
CA TYR A 658 22.82 2.26 32.60
C TYR A 658 22.83 3.32 31.50
N GLY A 659 22.24 3.04 30.35
CA GLY A 659 22.21 3.96 29.23
C GLY A 659 21.31 5.17 29.50
N LYS A 660 21.65 6.28 28.84
CA LYS A 660 20.95 7.58 28.96
C LYS A 660 20.44 8.03 27.60
N PRO A 661 19.13 8.28 27.46
CA PRO A 661 18.61 8.91 26.25
C PRO A 661 18.82 10.44 26.30
N VAL A 662 19.17 11.02 25.15
CA VAL A 662 19.00 12.44 24.84
C VAL A 662 17.84 12.50 23.85
N SER A 663 16.65 12.83 24.35
CA SER A 663 15.35 12.66 23.70
C SER A 663 14.41 13.81 24.02
N ILE A 664 13.26 13.82 23.38
CA ILE A 664 12.19 14.81 23.60
C ILE A 664 10.95 14.08 24.11
N GLU A 665 10.54 14.39 25.34
CA GLU A 665 9.41 13.75 26.02
C GLU A 665 8.18 14.68 26.15
N GLN A 666 8.12 15.72 25.32
CA GLN A 666 7.02 16.68 25.27
C GLN A 666 6.80 17.18 23.86
N PHE A 667 5.67 17.81 23.59
CA PHE A 667 5.44 18.44 22.30
C PHE A 667 6.46 19.54 22.02
N GLY A 668 6.67 19.83 20.74
CA GLY A 668 7.58 20.86 20.27
C GLY A 668 7.18 22.27 20.69
N LEU A 669 8.00 23.24 20.30
CA LEU A 669 7.88 24.64 20.70
C LEU A 669 7.66 25.55 19.49
N GLN A 670 7.08 26.73 19.73
CA GLN A 670 7.04 27.82 18.75
C GLN A 670 8.43 28.46 18.63
N GLY A 671 8.77 28.95 17.46
CA GLY A 671 9.98 29.75 17.25
C GLY A 671 10.99 29.13 16.31
N ASP A 672 12.23 29.56 16.39
CA ASP A 672 13.31 29.09 15.52
C ASP A 672 13.64 27.61 15.78
N GLY A 673 13.78 26.84 14.70
CA GLY A 673 13.99 25.39 14.81
C GLY A 673 15.30 24.99 15.46
N ALA A 674 16.40 25.74 15.26
CA ALA A 674 17.67 25.49 15.91
C ALA A 674 17.58 25.81 17.41
N GLN A 675 16.87 26.89 17.77
CA GLN A 675 16.63 27.23 19.16
C GLN A 675 15.74 26.17 19.84
N ASN A 676 14.71 25.66 19.17
CA ASN A 676 13.87 24.58 19.69
C ASN A 676 14.68 23.32 20.02
N MET A 677 15.65 22.94 19.18
CA MET A 677 16.55 21.82 19.47
C MET A 677 17.36 22.06 20.75
N ILE A 678 17.87 23.28 20.93
CA ILE A 678 18.63 23.69 22.15
C ILE A 678 17.72 23.65 23.37
N ASP A 679 16.56 24.30 23.32
CA ASP A 679 15.63 24.43 24.45
C ASP A 679 15.05 23.06 24.87
N LEU A 680 14.98 22.10 23.94
CA LEU A 680 14.53 20.74 24.21
C LEU A 680 15.69 19.77 24.51
N GLY A 681 16.91 20.28 24.65
CA GLY A 681 18.05 19.51 25.12
C GLY A 681 18.74 18.63 24.08
N ILE A 682 18.48 18.82 22.80
CA ILE A 682 19.13 18.06 21.71
C ILE A 682 20.39 18.82 21.27
N THR A 683 21.46 18.68 22.07
CA THR A 683 22.75 19.36 21.83
C THR A 683 23.94 18.44 22.14
N ALA A 684 25.12 18.79 21.64
CA ALA A 684 26.35 18.06 21.94
C ALA A 684 26.69 18.07 23.45
N GLU A 685 26.41 19.17 24.14
CA GLU A 685 26.64 19.32 25.59
C GLU A 685 25.82 18.32 26.39
N HIS A 686 24.52 18.18 26.10
CA HIS A 686 23.66 17.19 26.75
C HIS A 686 24.09 15.74 26.45
N VAL A 687 24.63 15.49 25.25
CA VAL A 687 25.21 14.17 24.92
C VAL A 687 26.46 13.89 25.76
N VAL A 688 27.33 14.87 25.98
CA VAL A 688 28.52 14.76 26.85
C VAL A 688 28.09 14.49 28.28
N GLU A 689 27.11 15.23 28.80
CA GLU A 689 26.58 15.04 30.16
C GLU A 689 25.98 13.64 30.34
N ALA A 690 25.16 13.18 29.38
CA ALA A 690 24.55 11.85 29.38
C ALA A 690 25.62 10.75 29.36
N ALA A 691 26.67 10.93 28.55
CA ALA A 691 27.78 9.97 28.46
C ALA A 691 28.52 9.84 29.80
N LYS A 692 28.88 10.98 30.43
CA LYS A 692 29.53 11.00 31.74
C LYS A 692 28.64 10.39 32.83
N ALA A 693 27.34 10.69 32.83
CA ALA A 693 26.40 10.13 33.76
C ALA A 693 26.29 8.59 33.61
N SER A 694 26.20 8.10 32.39
CA SER A 694 26.15 6.67 32.12
C SER A 694 27.43 5.95 32.55
N ILE A 695 28.62 6.52 32.27
CA ILE A 695 29.91 5.97 32.75
C ILE A 695 29.94 5.91 34.28
N ALA A 696 29.58 7.00 34.98
CA ALA A 696 29.60 7.06 36.44
C ALA A 696 28.67 6.02 37.08
N GLU A 697 27.48 5.78 36.51
CA GLU A 697 26.57 4.75 37.02
C GLU A 697 27.14 3.34 36.83
N VAL A 698 27.79 3.06 35.66
CA VAL A 698 28.45 1.78 35.42
C VAL A 698 29.59 1.56 36.43
N GLU A 699 30.37 2.60 36.71
CA GLU A 699 31.45 2.52 37.71
C GLU A 699 30.95 2.29 39.13
N ALA A 700 29.88 2.96 39.49
CA ALA A 700 29.25 2.80 40.81
C ALA A 700 28.62 1.41 41.01
N ALA A 701 28.30 0.69 39.93
CA ALA A 701 27.73 -0.65 39.96
C ALA A 701 28.76 -1.79 39.93
N LYS A 702 30.06 -1.46 39.76
CA LYS A 702 31.20 -2.42 39.88
C LYS A 702 31.55 -2.67 41.33
#